data_5a0afbee79b756b8c0b052098f10c623
#
_entry.id   5a0afbee79b756b8c0b052098f10c623
#
_cell.length_a   1.000
_cell.length_b   1.000
_cell.length_c   1.000
_cell.angle_alpha   90.00
_cell.angle_beta   90.00
_cell.angle_gamma   90.00
#
_symmetry.space_group_name_H-M   'P 1'
#
loop_
_entity.id
_entity.type
_entity.pdbx_description
1 polymer ?
#
loop_
_entity_poly.entity_id
_entity_poly.type
_entity_poly.pdbx_seq_one_letter_code
_entity_poly.pdbx_strand_id
1 'polypeptide(L)'
;MEFSENTRVKIPALVHATRLGYKYLSLKEVKNQLDSRMNIFKTIFKDSINKINNTDLNANDIDRILDEIDIELNNKDLGRKFYKTLLDGLDGIKLIDFDNVDNNTLNVLTELPYENGEDNFRPDIIMLINGMPLGFIEVKKPNNRDGILAERNRINDRFHNEKFRKFMNITQILVFSNNQEYNNDSIVPIEGAFYGTPSDKSVFFNCFREEEPSIFDKIGDISDTEENYILKDNNYVSIKGTNEYSTNLSRMTPTNKLITSLFHKNRIFKLLRYGIAYVEKVNKNGVVEIQKHIMRYQQLFATFAIENKISEGIKKGIIWHTQGSGKTALAYFNVKYLTDYYAKQSKVAKFYFIVDRLDLLKQASEEFEARGLNVVKVNSREDFKKNIAMTGEVSKTGKLTINVVNIQKFSEDSTVKDSDYNVDVQRIYFLDEAHRDYNPRGNFLANLMASDRNSIKIALTGTPLVNQEIDGIKYSSKDIFGGYIHKYYYNKSIMDGYTLKLIREGVQAEYKVKIAEALDQVREILKDAKESDIVSHPVYTEALAEYISKDFGSSRIRFGDDTIGAMIVCDSQAQARNLFKSLDKYEFSKILILYNEDNKQIREEEIKAYKEGKIDILVVDNMLLTGFDAPRLKKLYLGRVIRAHNLLQALTRVNRPYKNFRYGYVVDFADIRDEFDKTNQIYFNELQEELGEDFEHYSSIFVSSEDAEKRIEEIKDKLFLFDFSNKEILSSQISSLEKKDLINLRRLVRDYKDLYNIIKSLNYSDLIEKVDISSVDNMSREINRRLDILNLSEDINSNDGSNPLNTVFENLDIKFNKINEGELVISDKYLDKIEEVRRKFIDNIDKDDKYYSSLANEFNNLFKMKNIEELTIEDINENMKKLTEIEKNIEQLNIKNGMLLNKLLGDEKYVKIYKRVKDKISDFSDSKLVEILLEIKNQVDDMILRRNDILDNVEFFKSEVGRCVYITSNEETKIIDEIDFFVDLIVTMYEFERKVSNNG
;
A
#
# COMPACT_ATOMS: atom_id res chain seq x y z
N MET A 1 12.36 -33.63 -20.63
CA MET A 1 12.64 -33.50 -19.18
C MET A 1 11.32 -33.41 -18.45
N GLU A 2 11.15 -34.11 -17.32
CA GLU A 2 9.91 -34.09 -16.58
C GLU A 2 9.72 -32.70 -15.91
N PHE A 3 8.54 -32.14 -16.07
CA PHE A 3 8.17 -30.88 -15.41
C PHE A 3 7.83 -31.19 -13.93
N SER A 4 8.84 -31.08 -13.06
CA SER A 4 8.71 -31.43 -11.64
C SER A 4 9.00 -30.23 -10.73
N GLU A 5 8.53 -30.27 -9.51
CA GLU A 5 8.81 -29.35 -8.44
C GLU A 5 10.32 -29.24 -8.19
N ASN A 6 11.01 -30.37 -8.15
CA ASN A 6 12.45 -30.42 -7.91
C ASN A 6 13.25 -29.66 -8.97
N THR A 7 12.96 -29.91 -10.26
CA THR A 7 13.74 -29.34 -11.37
C THR A 7 13.41 -27.87 -11.64
N ARG A 8 12.20 -27.44 -11.31
CA ARG A 8 11.73 -26.08 -11.63
C ARG A 8 11.88 -25.10 -10.50
N VAL A 9 11.79 -25.54 -9.24
CA VAL A 9 11.77 -24.63 -8.08
C VAL A 9 12.80 -25.03 -7.03
N LYS A 10 12.76 -26.29 -6.53
CA LYS A 10 13.57 -26.70 -5.36
C LYS A 10 15.07 -26.60 -5.61
N ILE A 11 15.59 -27.24 -6.66
CA ILE A 11 17.03 -27.21 -6.96
C ILE A 11 17.52 -25.79 -7.31
N PRO A 12 16.84 -24.99 -8.17
CA PRO A 12 17.21 -23.61 -8.36
C PRO A 12 17.22 -22.78 -7.06
N ALA A 13 16.22 -22.94 -6.20
CA ALA A 13 16.16 -22.25 -4.91
C ALA A 13 17.31 -22.65 -3.96
N LEU A 14 17.66 -23.92 -3.96
CA LEU A 14 18.79 -24.45 -3.18
C LEU A 14 20.12 -23.86 -3.65
N VAL A 15 20.36 -23.83 -4.97
CA VAL A 15 21.54 -23.17 -5.56
C VAL A 15 21.51 -21.67 -5.25
N HIS A 16 20.34 -21.03 -5.26
CA HIS A 16 20.23 -19.63 -4.90
C HIS A 16 20.58 -19.36 -3.42
N ALA A 17 20.18 -20.24 -2.51
CA ALA A 17 20.56 -20.13 -1.11
C ALA A 17 22.08 -20.16 -0.91
N THR A 18 22.80 -20.98 -1.71
CA THR A 18 24.27 -20.96 -1.64
C THR A 18 24.90 -19.66 -2.15
N ARG A 19 24.30 -19.01 -3.15
CA ARG A 19 24.71 -17.67 -3.59
C ARG A 19 24.58 -16.62 -2.48
N LEU A 20 23.66 -16.82 -1.53
CA LEU A 20 23.51 -15.95 -0.35
C LEU A 20 24.52 -16.24 0.76
N GLY A 21 25.45 -17.18 0.55
CA GLY A 21 26.50 -17.55 1.51
C GLY A 21 26.16 -18.72 2.43
N TYR A 22 25.05 -19.45 2.18
CA TYR A 22 24.75 -20.69 2.89
C TYR A 22 25.54 -21.84 2.28
N LYS A 23 26.27 -22.57 3.13
CA LYS A 23 26.99 -23.77 2.68
C LYS A 23 26.02 -24.94 2.55
N TYR A 24 25.96 -25.55 1.36
CA TYR A 24 25.18 -26.78 1.17
C TYR A 24 25.73 -27.95 1.99
N LEU A 25 24.84 -28.67 2.65
CA LEU A 25 25.12 -29.91 3.37
C LEU A 25 24.42 -31.09 2.71
N SER A 26 25.15 -32.13 2.36
CA SER A 26 24.53 -33.39 1.97
C SER A 26 24.04 -34.15 3.23
N LEU A 27 22.74 -34.39 3.31
CA LEU A 27 22.17 -35.15 4.43
C LEU A 27 22.81 -36.52 4.57
N LYS A 28 23.28 -37.13 3.48
CA LYS A 28 23.96 -38.43 3.48
C LYS A 28 25.27 -38.41 4.29
N GLU A 29 25.95 -37.27 4.27
CA GLU A 29 27.23 -37.10 4.94
C GLU A 29 27.09 -36.65 6.40
N VAL A 30 26.06 -35.86 6.73
CA VAL A 30 25.92 -35.26 8.06
C VAL A 30 24.84 -35.87 8.93
N LYS A 31 24.13 -36.92 8.47
CA LYS A 31 23.03 -37.56 9.21
C LYS A 31 23.42 -38.07 10.60
N ASN A 32 24.64 -38.56 10.76
CA ASN A 32 25.17 -39.03 12.04
C ASN A 32 25.37 -37.96 13.10
N GLN A 33 25.36 -36.70 12.73
CA GLN A 33 25.50 -35.52 13.61
C GLN A 33 24.15 -34.99 14.08
N LEU A 34 23.04 -35.53 13.57
CA LEU A 34 21.70 -35.02 13.81
C LEU A 34 21.16 -35.44 15.16
N ASP A 35 20.75 -34.50 15.99
CA ASP A 35 19.83 -34.79 17.10
C ASP A 35 18.41 -34.87 16.56
N SER A 36 17.92 -36.09 16.43
CA SER A 36 16.60 -36.38 15.83
C SER A 36 15.40 -35.81 16.63
N ARG A 37 15.59 -35.46 17.91
CA ARG A 37 14.54 -34.87 18.77
C ARG A 37 14.15 -33.48 18.31
N MET A 38 15.09 -32.70 17.77
CA MET A 38 14.96 -31.29 17.47
C MET A 38 15.47 -30.90 16.08
N ASN A 39 16.09 -31.87 15.37
CA ASN A 39 16.75 -31.65 14.08
C ASN A 39 17.92 -30.65 14.14
N ILE A 40 18.64 -30.61 15.27
CA ILE A 40 19.85 -29.80 15.43
C ILE A 40 21.08 -30.65 15.08
N PHE A 41 22.01 -30.08 14.30
CA PHE A 41 23.27 -30.73 13.95
C PHE A 41 24.32 -30.48 15.03
N LYS A 42 24.52 -31.47 15.94
CA LYS A 42 25.32 -31.32 17.17
C LYS A 42 26.76 -30.82 16.95
N THR A 43 27.45 -31.33 15.94
CA THR A 43 28.83 -30.92 15.65
C THR A 43 28.87 -29.46 15.18
N ILE A 44 28.03 -29.10 14.21
CA ILE A 44 27.94 -27.74 13.70
C ILE A 44 27.54 -26.78 14.82
N PHE A 45 26.57 -27.19 15.65
CA PHE A 45 26.10 -26.41 16.79
C PHE A 45 27.26 -26.17 17.78
N LYS A 46 27.95 -27.23 18.21
CA LYS A 46 29.09 -27.15 19.12
C LYS A 46 30.16 -26.18 18.59
N ASP A 47 30.61 -26.38 17.36
CA ASP A 47 31.68 -25.60 16.77
C ASP A 47 31.27 -24.11 16.65
N SER A 48 30.01 -23.83 16.26
CA SER A 48 29.47 -22.50 16.17
C SER A 48 29.36 -21.83 17.53
N ILE A 49 28.83 -22.52 18.56
CA ILE A 49 28.67 -21.98 19.91
C ILE A 49 30.01 -21.66 20.53
N ASN A 50 31.01 -22.55 20.39
CA ASN A 50 32.35 -22.31 20.87
C ASN A 50 33.02 -21.10 20.19
N LYS A 51 32.84 -20.97 18.86
CA LYS A 51 33.33 -19.82 18.10
C LYS A 51 32.69 -18.51 18.57
N ILE A 52 31.37 -18.48 18.71
CA ILE A 52 30.62 -17.27 19.08
C ILE A 52 30.97 -16.79 20.48
N ASN A 53 31.11 -17.72 21.44
CA ASN A 53 31.33 -17.40 22.84
C ASN A 53 32.82 -17.39 23.22
N ASN A 54 33.69 -17.74 22.29
CA ASN A 54 35.13 -17.92 22.56
C ASN A 54 35.37 -18.90 23.73
N THR A 55 34.71 -20.05 23.69
CA THR A 55 34.74 -21.12 24.70
C THR A 55 35.21 -22.43 24.10
N ASP A 56 35.48 -23.42 24.95
CA ASP A 56 35.79 -24.81 24.56
C ASP A 56 34.87 -25.77 25.30
N LEU A 57 33.57 -25.64 25.05
CA LEU A 57 32.55 -26.48 25.61
C LEU A 57 32.73 -27.91 25.11
N ASN A 58 32.70 -28.87 26.01
CA ASN A 58 32.79 -30.27 25.65
C ASN A 58 31.42 -30.85 25.23
N ALA A 59 31.38 -32.16 24.88
CA ALA A 59 30.14 -32.79 24.41
C ALA A 59 29.04 -32.79 25.47
N ASN A 60 29.39 -33.00 26.75
CA ASN A 60 28.42 -33.03 27.85
C ASN A 60 27.82 -31.66 28.13
N ASP A 61 28.62 -30.60 28.01
CA ASP A 61 28.11 -29.21 28.14
C ASP A 61 27.11 -28.91 27.03
N ILE A 62 27.42 -29.31 25.80
CA ILE A 62 26.54 -29.16 24.66
C ILE A 62 25.25 -29.98 24.81
N ASP A 63 25.37 -31.21 25.26
CA ASP A 63 24.16 -32.07 25.50
C ASP A 63 23.26 -31.44 26.56
N ARG A 64 23.81 -30.82 27.64
CA ARG A 64 23.01 -30.08 28.62
C ARG A 64 22.27 -28.89 28.00
N ILE A 65 22.94 -28.07 27.16
CA ILE A 65 22.31 -26.95 26.45
C ILE A 65 21.19 -27.46 25.55
N LEU A 66 21.42 -28.54 24.82
CA LEU A 66 20.41 -29.15 23.95
C LEU A 66 19.23 -29.74 24.74
N ASP A 67 19.43 -30.32 25.90
CA ASP A 67 18.35 -30.81 26.77
C ASP A 67 17.48 -29.66 27.29
N GLU A 68 18.06 -28.51 27.63
CA GLU A 68 17.29 -27.31 28.01
C GLU A 68 16.50 -26.73 26.81
N ILE A 69 17.10 -26.67 25.63
CA ILE A 69 16.38 -26.28 24.40
C ILE A 69 15.23 -27.27 24.13
N ASP A 70 15.44 -28.57 24.31
CA ASP A 70 14.40 -29.59 24.13
C ASP A 70 13.18 -29.36 25.03
N ILE A 71 13.43 -29.01 26.30
CA ILE A 71 12.36 -28.65 27.26
C ILE A 71 11.60 -27.40 26.78
N GLU A 72 12.31 -26.37 26.32
CA GLU A 72 11.69 -25.15 25.85
C GLU A 72 10.83 -25.37 24.61
N LEU A 73 11.29 -26.18 23.68
CA LEU A 73 10.57 -26.50 22.44
C LEU A 73 9.28 -27.32 22.68
N ASN A 74 9.07 -27.88 23.86
CA ASN A 74 7.83 -28.59 24.22
C ASN A 74 6.70 -27.65 24.69
N ASN A 75 6.96 -26.34 24.88
CA ASN A 75 5.95 -25.41 25.33
C ASN A 75 4.84 -25.18 24.29
N LYS A 76 3.60 -24.97 24.76
CA LYS A 76 2.46 -24.57 23.90
C LYS A 76 2.45 -23.04 23.75
N ASP A 77 3.48 -22.47 23.11
CA ASP A 77 3.68 -21.03 23.02
C ASP A 77 4.21 -20.57 21.64
N LEU A 78 4.04 -21.38 20.60
CA LEU A 78 4.52 -21.14 19.24
C LEU A 78 6.03 -20.85 19.16
N GLY A 79 6.81 -21.40 20.11
CA GLY A 79 8.25 -21.22 20.20
C GLY A 79 8.69 -19.91 20.85
N ARG A 80 7.81 -19.21 21.59
CA ARG A 80 8.15 -17.93 22.24
C ARG A 80 9.30 -18.06 23.24
N LYS A 81 9.30 -19.12 24.05
CA LYS A 81 10.34 -19.30 25.04
C LYS A 81 11.69 -19.57 24.38
N PHE A 82 11.72 -20.46 23.42
CA PHE A 82 12.92 -20.70 22.61
C PHE A 82 13.41 -19.46 21.87
N TYR A 83 12.48 -18.67 21.27
CA TYR A 83 12.86 -17.41 20.64
C TYR A 83 13.50 -16.42 21.63
N LYS A 84 13.01 -16.37 22.87
CA LYS A 84 13.66 -15.56 23.91
C LYS A 84 15.08 -16.06 24.18
N THR A 85 15.27 -17.37 24.27
CA THR A 85 16.61 -17.97 24.44
C THR A 85 17.54 -17.71 23.25
N LEU A 86 17.02 -17.65 22.02
CA LEU A 86 17.80 -17.21 20.86
C LEU A 86 18.31 -15.76 21.00
N LEU A 87 17.52 -14.89 21.65
CA LEU A 87 17.89 -13.47 21.82
C LEU A 87 18.83 -13.25 23.02
N ASP A 88 18.50 -13.86 24.15
CA ASP A 88 19.12 -13.60 25.45
C ASP A 88 20.31 -14.55 25.74
N GLY A 89 20.36 -15.68 25.05
CA GLY A 89 21.27 -16.77 25.34
C GLY A 89 20.76 -17.69 26.47
N LEU A 90 21.53 -18.71 26.80
CA LEU A 90 21.27 -19.68 27.85
C LEU A 90 22.43 -19.72 28.81
N ASP A 91 22.24 -19.44 30.10
CA ASP A 91 23.27 -19.41 31.14
C ASP A 91 24.52 -18.58 30.74
N GLY A 92 24.29 -17.47 30.01
CA GLY A 92 25.36 -16.60 29.50
C GLY A 92 26.00 -17.06 28.19
N ILE A 93 25.58 -18.20 27.63
CA ILE A 93 26.03 -18.70 26.32
C ILE A 93 25.11 -18.18 25.23
N LYS A 94 25.65 -17.42 24.29
CA LYS A 94 24.92 -16.93 23.11
C LYS A 94 24.74 -18.07 22.11
N LEU A 95 23.53 -18.26 21.60
CA LEU A 95 23.20 -19.19 20.53
C LEU A 95 23.39 -18.58 19.14
N ILE A 96 23.29 -17.26 19.04
CA ILE A 96 23.45 -16.46 17.83
C ILE A 96 24.27 -15.22 18.17
N ASP A 97 25.25 -14.88 17.33
CA ASP A 97 25.96 -13.62 17.41
C ASP A 97 25.24 -12.58 16.51
N PHE A 98 24.41 -11.75 17.13
CA PHE A 98 23.68 -10.68 16.45
C PHE A 98 24.52 -9.41 16.25
N ASP A 99 25.64 -9.28 16.94
CA ASP A 99 26.51 -8.09 16.86
C ASP A 99 27.57 -8.25 15.79
N ASN A 100 28.11 -9.48 15.64
CA ASN A 100 28.99 -9.84 14.53
C ASN A 100 28.41 -11.06 13.78
N VAL A 101 27.56 -10.76 12.80
CA VAL A 101 26.84 -11.80 12.05
C VAL A 101 27.75 -12.77 11.30
N ASP A 102 29.02 -12.39 11.03
CA ASP A 102 30.01 -13.23 10.35
C ASP A 102 30.57 -14.36 11.22
N ASN A 103 30.31 -14.31 12.51
CA ASN A 103 30.67 -15.38 13.42
C ASN A 103 29.74 -16.58 13.31
N ASN A 104 28.51 -16.37 12.78
CA ASN A 104 27.52 -17.45 12.65
C ASN A 104 27.84 -18.35 11.46
N THR A 105 27.47 -19.60 11.58
CA THR A 105 27.57 -20.62 10.53
C THR A 105 26.21 -20.74 9.82
N LEU A 106 26.20 -20.52 8.50
CA LEU A 106 24.99 -20.61 7.68
C LEU A 106 25.06 -21.87 6.80
N ASN A 107 24.06 -22.73 6.89
CA ASN A 107 23.98 -23.93 6.07
C ASN A 107 22.59 -24.10 5.46
N VAL A 108 22.51 -24.85 4.39
CA VAL A 108 21.28 -25.23 3.73
C VAL A 108 21.32 -26.71 3.34
N LEU A 109 20.19 -27.39 3.50
CA LEU A 109 20.04 -28.78 3.07
C LEU A 109 18.59 -29.04 2.62
N THR A 110 18.39 -30.20 1.98
CA THR A 110 17.08 -30.64 1.49
C THR A 110 16.59 -31.85 2.23
N GLU A 111 15.26 -31.98 2.25
CA GLU A 111 14.55 -33.20 2.68
C GLU A 111 14.97 -33.73 4.05
N LEU A 112 15.24 -32.83 5.00
CA LEU A 112 15.54 -33.20 6.38
C LEU A 112 14.30 -33.88 7.02
N PRO A 113 14.31 -35.20 7.31
CA PRO A 113 13.15 -35.84 7.86
C PRO A 113 12.95 -35.42 9.31
N TYR A 114 11.70 -35.14 9.65
CA TYR A 114 11.26 -35.01 11.04
C TYR A 114 10.35 -36.21 11.35
N GLU A 115 10.76 -37.01 12.32
CA GLU A 115 10.08 -38.25 12.69
C GLU A 115 9.69 -38.22 14.18
N ASN A 116 8.43 -38.49 14.47
CA ASN A 116 7.94 -38.62 15.83
C ASN A 116 6.88 -39.70 15.91
N GLY A 117 7.33 -40.94 16.15
CA GLY A 117 6.49 -42.11 16.08
C GLY A 117 6.11 -42.46 14.64
N GLU A 118 4.81 -42.61 14.38
CA GLU A 118 4.27 -42.89 13.04
C GLU A 118 4.13 -41.65 12.19
N ASP A 119 4.18 -40.47 12.82
CA ASP A 119 4.05 -39.17 12.12
C ASP A 119 5.42 -38.70 11.65
N ASN A 120 5.54 -38.48 10.36
CA ASN A 120 6.75 -37.93 9.76
C ASN A 120 6.41 -36.95 8.65
N PHE A 121 7.32 -36.02 8.35
CA PHE A 121 7.29 -35.20 7.15
C PHE A 121 8.70 -34.77 6.75
N ARG A 122 8.88 -34.34 5.53
CA ARG A 122 10.16 -33.89 4.98
C ARG A 122 9.99 -32.53 4.35
N PRO A 123 10.49 -31.48 5.00
CA PRO A 123 10.58 -30.18 4.37
C PRO A 123 11.43 -30.20 3.11
N ASP A 124 11.03 -29.41 2.10
CA ASP A 124 11.80 -29.34 0.85
C ASP A 124 13.19 -28.75 1.05
N ILE A 125 13.29 -27.59 1.74
CA ILE A 125 14.55 -26.90 2.02
C ILE A 125 14.54 -26.39 3.46
N ILE A 126 15.64 -26.61 4.16
CA ILE A 126 15.88 -26.12 5.52
C ILE A 126 17.07 -25.18 5.53
N MET A 127 16.88 -24.02 6.13
CA MET A 127 17.93 -23.04 6.38
C MET A 127 18.42 -23.16 7.82
N LEU A 128 19.69 -23.50 7.98
CA LEU A 128 20.31 -23.65 9.31
C LEU A 128 21.11 -22.40 9.66
N ILE A 129 21.01 -22.01 10.92
CA ILE A 129 21.92 -21.05 11.56
C ILE A 129 22.53 -21.74 12.77
N ASN A 130 23.86 -21.83 12.79
CA ASN A 130 24.61 -22.51 13.86
C ASN A 130 24.12 -23.95 14.12
N GLY A 131 23.77 -24.68 13.06
CA GLY A 131 23.25 -26.05 13.13
C GLY A 131 21.78 -26.15 13.54
N MET A 132 21.09 -25.07 13.86
CA MET A 132 19.66 -25.04 14.23
C MET A 132 18.76 -24.78 13.00
N PRO A 133 17.66 -25.53 12.79
CA PRO A 133 16.76 -25.39 11.65
C PRO A 133 15.79 -24.21 11.86
N LEU A 134 16.27 -22.97 11.67
CA LEU A 134 15.50 -21.77 11.93
C LEU A 134 14.64 -21.31 10.75
N GLY A 135 14.94 -21.78 9.53
CA GLY A 135 14.16 -21.47 8.33
C GLY A 135 13.65 -22.72 7.64
N PHE A 136 12.39 -22.66 7.22
CA PHE A 136 11.69 -23.71 6.50
C PHE A 136 11.15 -23.17 5.18
N ILE A 137 11.41 -23.84 4.07
CA ILE A 137 10.93 -23.46 2.75
C ILE A 137 10.28 -24.67 2.11
N GLU A 138 9.00 -24.55 1.81
CA GLU A 138 8.22 -25.54 1.08
C GLU A 138 7.91 -24.98 -0.30
N VAL A 139 8.16 -25.76 -1.34
CA VAL A 139 7.96 -25.33 -2.71
C VAL A 139 6.95 -26.22 -3.44
N LYS A 140 6.32 -25.68 -4.45
CA LYS A 140 5.39 -26.38 -5.34
C LYS A 140 5.70 -26.01 -6.77
N LYS A 141 5.38 -26.89 -7.72
CA LYS A 141 5.60 -26.60 -9.15
C LYS A 141 4.67 -25.51 -9.64
N PRO A 142 5.12 -24.66 -10.60
CA PRO A 142 4.40 -23.48 -11.05
C PRO A 142 2.97 -23.71 -11.56
N ASN A 143 2.67 -24.86 -12.14
CA ASN A 143 1.36 -25.17 -12.70
C ASN A 143 0.41 -25.88 -11.71
N ASN A 144 0.78 -25.96 -10.45
CA ASN A 144 -0.05 -26.57 -9.40
C ASN A 144 -0.79 -25.46 -8.64
N ARG A 145 -1.93 -25.02 -9.19
CA ARG A 145 -2.75 -23.95 -8.59
C ARG A 145 -3.24 -24.25 -7.19
N ASP A 146 -3.59 -25.51 -6.92
CA ASP A 146 -4.09 -25.92 -5.61
C ASP A 146 -2.97 -26.23 -4.60
N GLY A 147 -1.71 -26.25 -5.07
CA GLY A 147 -0.57 -26.67 -4.27
C GLY A 147 -0.31 -25.79 -3.05
N ILE A 148 -0.40 -24.46 -3.21
CA ILE A 148 -0.21 -23.50 -2.11
C ILE A 148 -1.36 -23.61 -1.10
N LEU A 149 -2.60 -23.74 -1.56
CA LEU A 149 -3.75 -23.91 -0.67
C LEU A 149 -3.69 -25.24 0.10
N ALA A 150 -3.34 -26.34 -0.58
CA ALA A 150 -3.17 -27.63 0.05
C ALA A 150 -2.06 -27.59 1.10
N GLU A 151 -0.95 -26.91 0.81
CA GLU A 151 0.15 -26.77 1.76
C GLU A 151 -0.18 -25.88 2.95
N ARG A 152 -0.96 -24.82 2.74
CA ARG A 152 -1.50 -24.03 3.84
C ARG A 152 -2.34 -24.87 4.80
N ASN A 153 -3.17 -25.76 4.28
CA ASN A 153 -3.97 -26.68 5.11
C ASN A 153 -3.07 -27.69 5.85
N ARG A 154 -2.12 -28.30 5.15
CA ARG A 154 -1.15 -29.22 5.77
C ARG A 154 -0.33 -28.57 6.88
N ILE A 155 0.15 -27.34 6.67
CA ILE A 155 0.93 -26.65 7.70
C ILE A 155 0.07 -26.28 8.91
N ASN A 156 -1.22 -25.95 8.70
CA ASN A 156 -2.16 -25.77 9.80
C ASN A 156 -2.34 -27.06 10.60
N ASP A 157 -2.52 -28.20 9.94
CA ASP A 157 -2.62 -29.50 10.59
C ASP A 157 -1.35 -29.84 11.38
N ARG A 158 -0.16 -29.54 10.82
CA ARG A 158 1.12 -29.74 11.50
C ARG A 158 1.27 -28.88 12.77
N PHE A 159 0.79 -27.63 12.74
CA PHE A 159 0.80 -26.76 13.92
C PHE A 159 -0.12 -27.27 15.03
N HIS A 160 -1.22 -27.92 14.69
CA HIS A 160 -2.14 -28.51 15.67
C HIS A 160 -1.71 -29.90 16.15
N ASN A 161 -0.79 -30.55 15.44
CA ASN A 161 -0.28 -31.87 15.86
C ASN A 161 0.83 -31.70 16.89
N GLU A 162 0.55 -32.13 18.12
CA GLU A 162 1.52 -32.07 19.24
C GLU A 162 2.85 -32.79 18.96
N LYS A 163 2.84 -33.79 18.09
CA LYS A 163 4.05 -34.53 17.70
C LYS A 163 5.05 -33.68 16.91
N PHE A 164 4.56 -32.66 16.19
CA PHE A 164 5.42 -31.76 15.43
C PHE A 164 5.76 -30.44 16.17
N ARG A 165 5.33 -30.31 17.43
CA ARG A 165 5.49 -29.07 18.21
C ARG A 165 6.93 -28.60 18.28
N LYS A 166 7.89 -29.44 18.56
CA LYS A 166 9.31 -29.06 18.66
C LYS A 166 9.83 -28.48 17.35
N PHE A 167 9.50 -29.12 16.21
CA PHE A 167 9.91 -28.61 14.91
C PHE A 167 9.24 -27.26 14.58
N MET A 168 7.96 -27.13 14.88
CA MET A 168 7.24 -25.88 14.64
C MET A 168 7.75 -24.76 15.56
N ASN A 169 8.12 -25.05 16.80
CA ASN A 169 8.63 -24.07 17.75
C ASN A 169 10.05 -23.62 17.45
N ILE A 170 10.92 -24.51 16.92
CA ILE A 170 12.30 -24.14 16.58
C ILE A 170 12.35 -23.31 15.30
N THR A 171 11.45 -23.56 14.37
CA THR A 171 11.37 -22.83 13.10
C THR A 171 10.92 -21.38 13.32
N GLN A 172 11.73 -20.42 12.91
CA GLN A 172 11.41 -19.00 13.08
C GLN A 172 10.78 -18.38 11.83
N ILE A 173 11.21 -18.78 10.64
CA ILE A 173 10.74 -18.26 9.35
C ILE A 173 10.20 -19.42 8.51
N LEU A 174 8.95 -19.28 8.07
CA LEU A 174 8.26 -20.24 7.20
C LEU A 174 8.06 -19.61 5.84
N VAL A 175 8.45 -20.28 4.76
CA VAL A 175 8.28 -19.82 3.38
C VAL A 175 7.55 -20.89 2.56
N PHE A 176 6.64 -20.42 1.71
CA PHE A 176 5.86 -21.25 0.77
C PHE A 176 5.89 -20.60 -0.60
N SER A 177 6.19 -21.38 -1.65
CA SER A 177 6.25 -20.83 -3.00
C SER A 177 5.91 -21.84 -4.09
N ASN A 178 5.12 -21.43 -5.09
CA ASN A 178 5.01 -22.15 -6.36
C ASN A 178 5.73 -21.45 -7.51
N ASN A 179 6.63 -20.54 -7.20
CA ASN A 179 7.44 -19.78 -8.15
C ASN A 179 6.63 -18.95 -9.16
N GLN A 180 5.42 -18.56 -8.80
CA GLN A 180 4.60 -17.62 -9.55
C GLN A 180 4.62 -16.25 -8.85
N GLU A 181 4.33 -15.21 -9.59
CA GLU A 181 4.10 -13.89 -9.01
C GLU A 181 2.81 -13.92 -8.16
N TYR A 182 2.79 -13.08 -7.14
CA TYR A 182 1.63 -12.98 -6.28
C TYR A 182 0.43 -12.42 -7.04
N ASN A 183 -0.68 -13.16 -7.01
CA ASN A 183 -1.95 -12.72 -7.54
C ASN A 183 -2.98 -12.61 -6.40
N ASN A 184 -3.53 -11.42 -6.19
CA ASN A 184 -4.55 -11.15 -5.18
C ASN A 184 -5.99 -11.24 -5.72
N ASP A 185 -6.20 -11.68 -6.96
CA ASP A 185 -7.53 -11.81 -7.56
C ASP A 185 -8.40 -12.88 -6.87
N SER A 186 -7.77 -13.78 -6.10
CA SER A 186 -8.48 -14.74 -5.25
C SER A 186 -8.51 -14.29 -3.80
N ILE A 187 -9.63 -14.62 -3.08
CA ILE A 187 -9.80 -14.32 -1.64
C ILE A 187 -8.68 -14.97 -0.80
N VAL A 188 -8.28 -16.17 -1.21
CA VAL A 188 -7.16 -16.90 -0.63
C VAL A 188 -6.07 -16.95 -1.69
N PRO A 189 -4.86 -16.46 -1.40
CA PRO A 189 -3.76 -16.54 -2.36
C PRO A 189 -3.47 -18.00 -2.71
N ILE A 190 -3.55 -18.33 -4.00
CA ILE A 190 -3.30 -19.67 -4.53
C ILE A 190 -1.99 -19.77 -5.31
N GLU A 191 -1.46 -18.63 -5.72
CA GLU A 191 -0.19 -18.50 -6.44
C GLU A 191 0.68 -17.44 -5.80
N GLY A 192 1.99 -17.67 -5.75
CA GLY A 192 2.95 -16.71 -5.23
C GLY A 192 4.05 -17.31 -4.38
N ALA A 193 4.87 -16.42 -3.86
CA ALA A 193 5.87 -16.70 -2.85
C ALA A 193 5.50 -15.94 -1.54
N PHE A 194 5.36 -16.68 -0.44
CA PHE A 194 4.81 -16.20 0.81
C PHE A 194 5.68 -16.58 2.00
N TYR A 195 5.64 -15.76 3.05
CA TYR A 195 6.10 -16.17 4.38
C TYR A 195 4.91 -16.35 5.33
N GLY A 196 5.03 -17.31 6.23
CA GLY A 196 3.96 -17.70 7.14
C GLY A 196 4.07 -17.05 8.50
N THR A 197 2.95 -16.59 9.05
CA THR A 197 2.82 -16.12 10.44
C THR A 197 1.84 -17.02 11.19
N PRO A 198 2.32 -17.89 12.09
CA PRO A 198 1.47 -18.83 12.80
C PRO A 198 0.68 -18.17 13.94
N SER A 199 -0.50 -18.72 14.17
CA SER A 199 -1.34 -18.43 15.33
C SER A 199 -1.95 -19.72 15.89
N ASP A 200 -2.59 -19.64 17.06
CA ASP A 200 -3.31 -20.79 17.64
C ASP A 200 -4.44 -21.33 16.73
N LYS A 201 -4.88 -20.55 15.75
CA LYS A 201 -5.99 -20.91 14.85
C LYS A 201 -5.53 -21.35 13.48
N SER A 202 -4.58 -20.64 12.91
CA SER A 202 -4.11 -20.87 11.53
C SER A 202 -2.81 -20.15 11.24
N VAL A 203 -2.14 -20.56 10.17
CA VAL A 203 -1.01 -19.84 9.59
C VAL A 203 -1.51 -18.87 8.53
N PHE A 204 -1.13 -17.61 8.62
CA PHE A 204 -1.41 -16.59 7.63
C PHE A 204 -0.25 -16.48 6.64
N PHE A 205 -0.55 -16.44 5.35
CA PHE A 205 0.42 -16.24 4.29
C PHE A 205 0.50 -14.75 3.94
N ASN A 206 1.70 -14.22 3.98
CA ASN A 206 1.98 -12.82 3.70
C ASN A 206 2.88 -12.71 2.48
N CYS A 207 2.58 -11.78 1.58
CA CYS A 207 3.48 -11.44 0.48
C CYS A 207 4.65 -10.56 0.97
N PHE A 208 5.75 -10.59 0.25
CA PHE A 208 6.90 -9.72 0.50
C PHE A 208 7.30 -9.03 -0.80
N ARG A 209 7.29 -7.69 -0.79
CA ARG A 209 7.81 -6.88 -1.89
C ARG A 209 9.13 -6.27 -1.47
N GLU A 210 10.15 -6.47 -2.30
CA GLU A 210 11.47 -5.89 -2.06
C GLU A 210 11.47 -4.40 -2.44
N GLU A 211 11.88 -3.54 -1.52
CA GLU A 211 11.99 -2.09 -1.75
C GLU A 211 13.45 -1.61 -1.84
N GLU A 212 14.43 -2.51 -1.64
CA GLU A 212 15.85 -2.25 -1.83
C GLU A 212 16.43 -3.19 -2.91
N PRO A 213 16.11 -2.98 -4.20
CA PRO A 213 16.52 -3.90 -5.27
C PRO A 213 18.03 -4.07 -5.38
N SER A 214 18.83 -3.13 -4.93
CA SER A 214 20.29 -3.24 -4.85
C SER A 214 20.81 -4.43 -4.01
N ILE A 215 19.93 -5.07 -3.22
CA ILE A 215 20.29 -6.30 -2.51
C ILE A 215 20.59 -7.45 -3.50
N PHE A 216 19.93 -7.47 -4.67
CA PHE A 216 20.15 -8.50 -5.69
C PHE A 216 21.52 -8.37 -6.39
N ASP A 217 22.08 -7.15 -6.43
CA ASP A 217 23.40 -6.87 -7.01
C ASP A 217 24.53 -7.41 -6.12
N LYS A 218 24.26 -7.56 -4.82
CA LYS A 218 25.23 -8.07 -3.82
C LYS A 218 25.29 -9.58 -3.74
N ILE A 219 24.49 -10.30 -4.52
CA ILE A 219 24.47 -11.76 -4.53
C ILE A 219 25.65 -12.27 -5.36
N GLY A 220 26.47 -13.13 -4.76
CA GLY A 220 27.58 -13.78 -5.45
C GLY A 220 27.12 -14.81 -6.47
N ASP A 221 28.05 -15.27 -7.29
CA ASP A 221 27.82 -16.45 -8.14
C ASP A 221 28.32 -17.70 -7.42
N ILE A 222 27.72 -18.83 -7.74
CA ILE A 222 28.15 -20.13 -7.25
C ILE A 222 29.27 -20.66 -8.15
N SER A 223 30.24 -21.37 -7.56
CA SER A 223 31.24 -22.06 -8.36
C SER A 223 30.64 -23.29 -9.06
N ASP A 224 31.14 -23.61 -10.25
CA ASP A 224 30.77 -24.84 -10.97
C ASP A 224 30.93 -26.10 -10.14
N THR A 225 31.91 -26.14 -9.26
CA THR A 225 32.20 -27.28 -8.36
C THR A 225 31.06 -27.44 -7.34
N GLU A 226 30.62 -26.37 -6.72
CA GLU A 226 29.55 -26.41 -5.72
C GLU A 226 28.20 -26.70 -6.41
N GLU A 227 27.91 -26.09 -7.55
CA GLU A 227 26.70 -26.37 -8.30
C GLU A 227 26.64 -27.86 -8.70
N ASN A 228 27.73 -28.39 -9.26
CA ASN A 228 27.82 -29.80 -9.64
C ASN A 228 27.71 -30.75 -8.44
N TYR A 229 28.20 -30.33 -7.26
CA TYR A 229 28.06 -31.12 -6.02
C TYR A 229 26.57 -31.20 -5.61
N ILE A 230 25.86 -30.07 -5.61
CA ILE A 230 24.43 -30.02 -5.31
C ILE A 230 23.62 -30.89 -6.30
N LEU A 231 23.87 -30.72 -7.61
CA LEU A 231 23.18 -31.45 -8.64
C LEU A 231 23.43 -32.96 -8.55
N LYS A 232 24.67 -33.37 -8.26
CA LYS A 232 25.06 -34.77 -8.13
C LYS A 232 24.43 -35.43 -6.89
N ASP A 233 24.46 -34.72 -5.75
CA ASP A 233 23.91 -35.26 -4.51
C ASP A 233 22.39 -35.47 -4.59
N ASN A 234 21.70 -34.60 -5.33
CA ASN A 234 20.26 -34.68 -5.56
C ASN A 234 19.87 -35.48 -6.83
N ASN A 235 20.79 -36.08 -7.57
CA ASN A 235 20.58 -36.83 -8.80
C ASN A 235 19.99 -36.03 -9.98
N TYR A 236 20.31 -34.73 -10.07
CA TYR A 236 19.81 -33.84 -11.11
C TYR A 236 20.91 -33.27 -12.05
N VAL A 237 22.05 -33.93 -12.20
CA VAL A 237 23.15 -33.47 -13.09
C VAL A 237 22.65 -33.24 -14.53
N SER A 238 21.69 -34.03 -14.98
CA SER A 238 21.15 -33.94 -16.37
C SER A 238 20.39 -32.64 -16.67
N ILE A 239 20.04 -31.83 -15.65
CA ILE A 239 19.35 -30.58 -15.88
C ILE A 239 20.30 -29.44 -16.20
N LYS A 240 21.57 -29.57 -15.85
CA LYS A 240 22.59 -28.54 -16.12
C LYS A 240 22.72 -28.31 -17.62
N GLY A 241 22.73 -27.09 -18.03
CA GLY A 241 22.78 -26.68 -19.44
C GLY A 241 21.42 -26.67 -20.15
N THR A 242 20.30 -26.98 -19.49
CA THR A 242 18.99 -26.79 -20.09
C THR A 242 18.52 -25.34 -19.92
N ASN A 243 17.82 -24.80 -20.92
CA ASN A 243 17.30 -23.43 -20.87
C ASN A 243 16.39 -23.21 -19.67
N GLU A 244 15.57 -24.19 -19.32
CA GLU A 244 14.64 -24.09 -18.17
C GLU A 244 15.38 -24.01 -16.86
N TYR A 245 16.46 -24.75 -16.69
CA TYR A 245 17.26 -24.66 -15.48
C TYR A 245 17.91 -23.30 -15.37
N SER A 246 18.54 -22.82 -16.43
CA SER A 246 19.16 -21.49 -16.50
C SER A 246 18.15 -20.36 -16.19
N THR A 247 16.94 -20.45 -16.74
CA THR A 247 15.86 -19.48 -16.45
C THR A 247 15.48 -19.48 -14.98
N ASN A 248 15.32 -20.68 -14.38
CA ASN A 248 14.91 -20.79 -12.97
C ASN A 248 16.06 -20.48 -11.97
N LEU A 249 17.30 -20.45 -12.43
CA LEU A 249 18.44 -19.95 -11.65
C LEU A 249 18.47 -18.43 -11.52
N SER A 250 17.64 -17.71 -12.28
CA SER A 250 17.56 -16.24 -12.16
C SER A 250 17.33 -15.82 -10.73
N ARG A 251 18.06 -14.79 -10.29
CA ARG A 251 17.89 -14.14 -8.97
C ARG A 251 16.49 -13.52 -8.81
N MET A 252 15.84 -13.23 -9.94
CA MET A 252 14.57 -12.53 -10.03
C MET A 252 13.34 -13.44 -10.10
N THR A 253 13.48 -14.77 -10.01
CA THR A 253 12.29 -15.63 -9.87
C THR A 253 11.59 -15.35 -8.54
N PRO A 254 10.25 -15.49 -8.44
CA PRO A 254 9.51 -15.18 -7.21
C PRO A 254 10.04 -15.89 -5.96
N THR A 255 10.43 -17.18 -6.09
CA THR A 255 11.03 -17.92 -4.98
C THR A 255 12.37 -17.34 -4.58
N ASN A 256 13.26 -17.08 -5.54
CA ASN A 256 14.60 -16.57 -5.27
C ASN A 256 14.57 -15.13 -4.73
N LYS A 257 13.68 -14.29 -5.24
CA LYS A 257 13.41 -12.95 -4.67
C LYS A 257 13.06 -13.04 -3.19
N LEU A 258 12.09 -13.88 -2.84
CA LEU A 258 11.66 -14.03 -1.44
C LEU A 258 12.75 -14.60 -0.54
N ILE A 259 13.50 -15.62 -1.02
CA ILE A 259 14.64 -16.19 -0.28
C ILE A 259 15.68 -15.10 -0.03
N THR A 260 16.03 -14.30 -1.03
CA THR A 260 16.95 -13.17 -0.85
C THR A 260 16.43 -12.19 0.21
N SER A 261 15.19 -11.76 0.06
CA SER A 261 14.58 -10.75 0.93
C SER A 261 14.53 -11.17 2.41
N LEU A 262 14.35 -12.45 2.69
CA LEU A 262 14.24 -12.96 4.06
C LEU A 262 15.53 -13.56 4.61
N PHE A 263 16.33 -14.24 3.76
CA PHE A 263 17.48 -15.03 4.21
C PHE A 263 18.84 -14.47 3.83
N HIS A 264 18.89 -13.35 3.07
CA HIS A 264 20.15 -12.65 2.92
C HIS A 264 20.73 -12.31 4.30
N LYS A 265 22.02 -12.54 4.49
CA LYS A 265 22.68 -12.46 5.79
C LYS A 265 22.32 -11.22 6.61
N ASN A 266 22.37 -10.03 5.98
CA ASN A 266 22.05 -8.78 6.67
C ASN A 266 20.53 -8.64 7.01
N ARG A 267 19.66 -9.45 6.40
CA ARG A 267 18.22 -9.43 6.64
C ARG A 267 17.80 -10.42 7.69
N ILE A 268 18.24 -11.68 7.58
CA ILE A 268 17.79 -12.74 8.49
C ILE A 268 18.12 -12.42 9.95
N PHE A 269 19.31 -11.90 10.24
CA PHE A 269 19.67 -11.57 11.62
C PHE A 269 18.91 -10.35 12.15
N LYS A 270 18.63 -9.34 11.32
CA LYS A 270 17.76 -8.21 11.69
C LYS A 270 16.33 -8.69 11.95
N LEU A 271 15.77 -9.55 11.10
CA LEU A 271 14.45 -10.13 11.28
C LEU A 271 14.37 -10.97 12.55
N LEU A 272 15.34 -11.85 12.80
CA LEU A 272 15.38 -12.66 14.01
C LEU A 272 15.50 -11.81 15.28
N ARG A 273 16.32 -10.76 15.27
CA ARG A 273 16.54 -9.92 16.46
C ARG A 273 15.36 -8.99 16.74
N TYR A 274 14.83 -8.32 15.72
CA TYR A 274 13.88 -7.22 15.88
C TYR A 274 12.51 -7.48 15.25
N GLY A 275 12.44 -8.33 14.24
CA GLY A 275 11.28 -8.48 13.38
C GLY A 275 10.22 -9.46 13.85
N ILE A 276 10.44 -10.17 14.96
CA ILE A 276 9.50 -11.15 15.51
C ILE A 276 8.87 -10.60 16.79
N ALA A 277 7.53 -10.75 16.90
CA ALA A 277 6.77 -10.40 18.08
C ALA A 277 5.75 -11.50 18.39
N TYR A 278 5.57 -11.80 19.67
CA TYR A 278 4.50 -12.66 20.16
C TYR A 278 3.41 -11.82 20.76
N VAL A 279 2.19 -11.95 20.24
CA VAL A 279 1.03 -11.15 20.64
C VAL A 279 0.08 -12.02 21.44
N GLU A 280 -0.18 -11.66 22.67
CA GLU A 280 -1.12 -12.33 23.55
C GLU A 280 -2.46 -11.61 23.52
N LYS A 281 -3.54 -12.33 23.24
CA LYS A 281 -4.91 -11.82 23.33
C LYS A 281 -5.75 -12.75 24.19
N VAL A 282 -6.47 -12.18 25.12
CA VAL A 282 -7.43 -12.94 25.93
C VAL A 282 -8.74 -13.00 25.13
N ASN A 283 -9.19 -14.20 24.81
CA ASN A 283 -10.47 -14.40 24.13
C ASN A 283 -11.67 -14.21 25.08
N LYS A 284 -12.89 -14.27 24.53
CA LYS A 284 -14.15 -14.10 25.29
C LYS A 284 -14.32 -15.11 26.45
N ASN A 285 -13.64 -16.25 26.39
CA ASN A 285 -13.71 -17.32 27.39
C ASN A 285 -12.57 -17.22 28.44
N GLY A 286 -11.79 -16.14 28.41
CA GLY A 286 -10.66 -15.96 29.32
C GLY A 286 -9.40 -16.75 28.94
N VAL A 287 -9.38 -17.42 27.79
CA VAL A 287 -8.24 -18.18 27.29
C VAL A 287 -7.27 -17.23 26.60
N VAL A 288 -5.98 -17.34 26.92
CA VAL A 288 -4.92 -16.60 26.25
C VAL A 288 -4.63 -17.26 24.90
N GLU A 289 -4.84 -16.54 23.81
CA GLU A 289 -4.45 -16.92 22.45
C GLU A 289 -3.14 -16.23 22.10
N ILE A 290 -2.19 -16.98 21.52
CA ILE A 290 -0.88 -16.47 21.12
C ILE A 290 -0.83 -16.41 19.59
N GLN A 291 -0.22 -15.34 19.07
CA GLN A 291 0.10 -15.18 17.65
C GLN A 291 1.57 -14.81 17.50
N LYS A 292 2.26 -15.47 16.59
CA LYS A 292 3.64 -15.12 16.22
C LYS A 292 3.59 -14.20 15.01
N HIS A 293 3.95 -12.94 15.18
CA HIS A 293 4.01 -11.94 14.13
C HIS A 293 5.45 -11.79 13.62
N ILE A 294 5.61 -11.73 12.31
CA ILE A 294 6.85 -11.32 11.67
C ILE A 294 6.59 -9.96 11.03
N MET A 295 7.54 -9.04 11.07
CA MET A 295 7.45 -7.74 10.39
C MET A 295 6.97 -7.93 8.96
N ARG A 296 5.96 -7.15 8.58
CA ARG A 296 5.60 -6.99 7.17
C ARG A 296 6.68 -6.19 6.47
N TYR A 297 6.86 -6.40 5.17
CA TYR A 297 7.92 -5.74 4.41
C TYR A 297 7.88 -4.20 4.54
N GLN A 298 6.68 -3.58 4.49
CA GLN A 298 6.52 -2.14 4.66
C GLN A 298 6.94 -1.65 6.06
N GLN A 299 6.84 -2.49 7.09
CA GLN A 299 7.34 -2.17 8.44
C GLN A 299 8.86 -2.29 8.50
N LEU A 300 9.41 -3.30 7.84
CA LEU A 300 10.85 -3.54 7.77
C LEU A 300 11.55 -2.38 7.05
N PHE A 301 11.09 -2.01 5.86
CA PHE A 301 11.68 -0.92 5.08
C PHE A 301 11.45 0.45 5.73
N ALA A 302 10.30 0.65 6.36
CA ALA A 302 10.09 1.86 7.17
C ALA A 302 11.07 1.94 8.34
N THR A 303 11.41 0.82 8.99
CA THR A 303 12.41 0.79 10.06
C THR A 303 13.79 1.14 9.52
N PHE A 304 14.19 0.62 8.37
CA PHE A 304 15.46 0.96 7.71
C PHE A 304 15.50 2.42 7.27
N ALA A 305 14.40 2.91 6.71
CA ALA A 305 14.31 4.31 6.32
C ALA A 305 14.40 5.26 7.53
N ILE A 306 13.82 4.89 8.68
CA ILE A 306 13.96 5.63 9.94
C ILE A 306 15.43 5.63 10.37
N GLU A 307 16.12 4.49 10.38
CA GLU A 307 17.53 4.39 10.72
C GLU A 307 18.39 5.29 9.82
N ASN A 308 18.17 5.21 8.50
CA ASN A 308 18.91 6.01 7.53
C ASN A 308 18.71 7.51 7.79
N LYS A 309 17.49 7.97 8.00
CA LYS A 309 17.19 9.37 8.29
C LYS A 309 17.81 9.85 9.60
N ILE A 310 17.79 9.03 10.62
CA ILE A 310 18.45 9.32 11.91
C ILE A 310 19.97 9.43 11.70
N SER A 311 20.58 8.55 10.93
CA SER A 311 22.02 8.56 10.64
C SER A 311 22.43 9.78 9.82
N GLU A 312 21.57 10.31 8.95
CA GLU A 312 21.72 11.58 8.23
C GLU A 312 21.53 12.81 9.14
N GLY A 313 21.22 12.63 10.41
CA GLY A 313 20.96 13.72 11.37
C GLY A 313 19.55 14.32 11.25
N ILE A 314 18.66 13.74 10.48
CA ILE A 314 17.29 14.20 10.32
C ILE A 314 16.47 13.77 11.54
N LYS A 315 15.87 14.74 12.22
CA LYS A 315 15.17 14.53 13.50
C LYS A 315 13.65 14.49 13.37
N LYS A 316 13.09 14.75 12.22
CA LYS A 316 11.64 14.72 12.00
C LYS A 316 11.29 14.21 10.62
N GLY A 317 10.17 13.50 10.51
CA GLY A 317 9.66 13.02 9.23
C GLY A 317 8.36 12.27 9.37
N ILE A 318 7.80 11.87 8.23
CA ILE A 318 6.48 11.29 8.10
C ILE A 318 6.58 9.86 7.60
N ILE A 319 5.92 8.92 8.28
CA ILE A 319 5.57 7.60 7.77
C ILE A 319 4.15 7.68 7.23
N TRP A 320 4.03 7.68 5.92
CA TRP A 320 2.74 7.66 5.24
C TRP A 320 2.35 6.22 4.96
N HIS A 321 1.68 5.60 5.89
CA HIS A 321 1.17 4.24 5.78
C HIS A 321 -0.35 4.22 5.90
N THR A 322 -1.03 3.61 4.94
CA THR A 322 -2.49 3.50 4.96
C THR A 322 -3.01 2.83 6.23
N GLN A 323 -4.27 3.02 6.52
CA GLN A 323 -4.89 2.42 7.68
C GLN A 323 -4.90 0.89 7.55
N GLY A 324 -4.56 0.18 8.64
CA GLY A 324 -4.44 -1.28 8.61
C GLY A 324 -3.07 -1.82 8.23
N SER A 325 -2.15 -0.98 7.79
CA SER A 325 -0.76 -1.36 7.50
C SER A 325 0.05 -1.80 8.73
N GLY A 326 -0.44 -1.54 9.95
CA GLY A 326 0.22 -1.90 11.19
C GLY A 326 1.15 -0.82 11.74
N LYS A 327 0.77 0.46 11.67
CA LYS A 327 1.55 1.61 12.22
C LYS A 327 1.91 1.45 13.70
N THR A 328 0.98 0.98 14.55
CA THR A 328 1.26 0.71 15.97
C THR A 328 2.30 -0.40 16.16
N ALA A 329 2.22 -1.47 15.36
CA ALA A 329 3.23 -2.53 15.37
C ALA A 329 4.59 -2.03 14.86
N LEU A 330 4.62 -1.12 13.88
CA LEU A 330 5.85 -0.47 13.42
C LEU A 330 6.51 0.29 14.59
N ALA A 331 5.75 1.05 15.38
CA ALA A 331 6.28 1.72 16.57
C ALA A 331 6.85 0.71 17.57
N TYR A 332 6.16 -0.41 17.83
CA TYR A 332 6.68 -1.49 18.68
C TYR A 332 8.03 -2.03 18.22
N PHE A 333 8.16 -2.37 16.94
CA PHE A 333 9.40 -2.88 16.39
C PHE A 333 10.54 -1.86 16.49
N ASN A 334 10.22 -0.58 16.26
CA ASN A 334 11.19 0.50 16.39
C ASN A 334 11.59 0.76 17.85
N VAL A 335 10.74 0.50 18.85
CA VAL A 335 11.16 0.52 20.27
C VAL A 335 12.30 -0.47 20.50
N LYS A 336 12.18 -1.71 20.02
CA LYS A 336 13.25 -2.71 20.11
C LYS A 336 14.51 -2.28 19.35
N TYR A 337 14.33 -1.88 18.09
CA TYR A 337 15.43 -1.56 17.19
C TYR A 337 16.24 -0.33 17.65
N LEU A 338 15.54 0.77 17.93
CA LEU A 338 16.18 2.03 18.30
C LEU A 338 16.72 2.02 19.74
N THR A 339 16.23 1.15 20.62
CA THR A 339 16.87 0.94 21.93
C THR A 339 18.30 0.45 21.73
N ASP A 340 18.50 -0.58 20.91
CA ASP A 340 19.84 -1.12 20.64
C ASP A 340 20.71 -0.13 19.82
N TYR A 341 20.08 0.58 18.87
CA TYR A 341 20.78 1.58 18.06
C TYR A 341 21.41 2.67 18.94
N TYR A 342 20.65 3.20 19.90
CA TYR A 342 21.15 4.25 20.80
C TYR A 342 22.02 3.71 21.93
N ALA A 343 21.77 2.48 22.40
CA ALA A 343 22.66 1.83 23.38
C ALA A 343 24.08 1.69 22.85
N LYS A 344 24.27 1.36 21.57
CA LYS A 344 25.57 1.35 20.89
C LYS A 344 26.26 2.72 20.86
N GLN A 345 25.50 3.79 21.00
CA GLN A 345 25.99 5.17 21.08
C GLN A 345 26.07 5.68 22.54
N SER A 346 25.94 4.77 23.53
CA SER A 346 25.93 5.11 24.96
C SER A 346 24.82 6.09 25.37
N LYS A 347 23.69 6.08 24.67
CA LYS A 347 22.52 6.88 24.97
C LYS A 347 21.35 6.01 25.38
N VAL A 348 20.53 6.51 26.29
CA VAL A 348 19.27 5.87 26.70
C VAL A 348 18.16 6.35 25.77
N ALA A 349 17.52 5.40 25.06
CA ALA A 349 16.35 5.73 24.25
C ALA A 349 15.08 5.74 25.11
N LYS A 350 14.24 6.76 24.95
CA LYS A 350 12.96 6.89 25.63
C LYS A 350 11.85 7.16 24.61
N PHE A 351 10.80 6.36 24.67
CA PHE A 351 9.77 6.33 23.64
C PHE A 351 8.45 6.90 24.13
N TYR A 352 7.83 7.68 23.25
CA TYR A 352 6.51 8.26 23.47
C TYR A 352 5.62 7.96 22.25
N PHE A 353 4.41 7.48 22.53
CA PHE A 353 3.37 7.30 21.52
C PHE A 353 2.25 8.28 21.80
N ILE A 354 2.11 9.29 20.96
CA ILE A 354 1.16 10.39 21.19
C ILE A 354 -0.08 10.15 20.36
N VAL A 355 -1.24 10.18 20.98
CA VAL A 355 -2.55 10.00 20.35
C VAL A 355 -3.45 11.20 20.65
N ASP A 356 -4.41 11.45 19.76
CA ASP A 356 -5.37 12.56 19.87
C ASP A 356 -6.58 12.24 20.75
N ARG A 357 -6.92 10.95 20.96
CA ARG A 357 -8.13 10.50 21.66
C ARG A 357 -7.87 9.48 22.76
N LEU A 358 -8.78 9.44 23.73
CA LEU A 358 -8.70 8.49 24.86
C LEU A 358 -8.96 7.04 24.45
N ASP A 359 -9.82 6.81 23.45
CA ASP A 359 -10.05 5.48 22.89
C ASP A 359 -8.81 4.94 22.17
N LEU A 360 -8.11 5.79 21.41
CA LEU A 360 -6.83 5.44 20.79
C LEU A 360 -5.72 5.21 21.82
N LEU A 361 -5.71 5.96 22.93
CA LEU A 361 -4.79 5.70 24.04
C LEU A 361 -5.00 4.31 24.64
N LYS A 362 -6.25 3.91 24.86
CA LYS A 362 -6.58 2.57 25.36
C LYS A 362 -6.15 1.50 24.36
N GLN A 363 -6.53 1.66 23.08
CA GLN A 363 -6.19 0.72 22.02
C GLN A 363 -4.67 0.56 21.84
N ALA A 364 -3.93 1.66 21.76
CA ALA A 364 -2.48 1.62 21.63
C ALA A 364 -1.82 0.95 22.84
N SER A 365 -2.29 1.26 24.05
CA SER A 365 -1.79 0.64 25.28
C SER A 365 -1.98 -0.88 25.27
N GLU A 366 -3.18 -1.34 24.94
CA GLU A 366 -3.50 -2.76 24.86
C GLU A 366 -2.65 -3.48 23.77
N GLU A 367 -2.42 -2.84 22.63
CA GLU A 367 -1.59 -3.39 21.55
C GLU A 367 -0.11 -3.49 21.94
N PHE A 368 0.43 -2.54 22.69
CA PHE A 368 1.81 -2.60 23.19
C PHE A 368 1.97 -3.61 24.34
N GLU A 369 1.01 -3.62 25.28
CA GLU A 369 0.98 -4.59 26.40
C GLU A 369 0.88 -6.03 25.86
N ALA A 370 0.02 -6.27 24.85
CA ALA A 370 -0.13 -7.57 24.20
C ALA A 370 1.16 -8.08 23.55
N ARG A 371 2.07 -7.17 23.18
CA ARG A 371 3.41 -7.50 22.62
C ARG A 371 4.51 -7.53 23.69
N GLY A 372 4.15 -7.37 24.95
CA GLY A 372 5.07 -7.53 26.07
C GLY A 372 5.84 -6.26 26.45
N LEU A 373 5.52 -5.07 25.93
CA LEU A 373 6.08 -3.81 26.43
C LEU A 373 5.46 -3.45 27.80
N ASN A 374 6.24 -2.75 28.60
CA ASN A 374 5.73 -2.02 29.73
C ASN A 374 5.14 -0.69 29.26
N VAL A 375 3.85 -0.44 29.53
CA VAL A 375 3.15 0.75 29.08
C VAL A 375 2.93 1.72 30.24
N VAL A 376 3.45 2.93 30.11
CA VAL A 376 3.21 4.03 31.06
C VAL A 376 2.20 4.98 30.45
N LYS A 377 1.00 5.05 31.05
CA LYS A 377 -0.06 5.97 30.60
C LYS A 377 0.16 7.34 31.24
N VAL A 378 0.48 8.32 30.43
CA VAL A 378 0.68 9.70 30.86
C VAL A 378 -0.64 10.45 30.72
N ASN A 379 -1.29 10.70 31.85
CA ASN A 379 -2.65 11.23 31.90
C ASN A 379 -2.75 12.71 32.26
N SER A 380 -1.68 13.31 32.74
CA SER A 380 -1.66 14.72 33.12
C SER A 380 -0.39 15.43 32.66
N ARG A 381 -0.42 16.74 32.63
CA ARG A 381 0.72 17.60 32.32
C ARG A 381 1.87 17.42 33.31
N GLU A 382 1.53 17.36 34.62
CA GLU A 382 2.53 17.15 35.67
C GLU A 382 3.21 15.81 35.54
N ASP A 383 2.47 14.75 35.14
CA ASP A 383 3.02 13.43 34.87
C ASP A 383 3.96 13.47 33.65
N PHE A 384 3.58 14.22 32.61
CA PHE A 384 4.43 14.36 31.42
C PHE A 384 5.75 15.10 31.75
N LYS A 385 5.68 16.21 32.51
CA LYS A 385 6.88 16.93 32.94
C LYS A 385 7.80 16.06 33.81
N LYS A 386 7.25 15.34 34.78
CA LYS A 386 8.02 14.41 35.61
C LYS A 386 8.65 13.32 34.79
N ASN A 387 7.88 12.76 33.85
CA ASN A 387 8.33 11.68 32.99
C ASN A 387 9.46 12.12 32.07
N ILE A 388 9.40 13.31 31.46
CA ILE A 388 10.47 13.85 30.60
C ILE A 388 11.77 14.07 31.40
N ALA A 389 11.68 14.56 32.62
CA ALA A 389 12.85 14.84 33.47
C ALA A 389 13.55 13.56 33.96
N MET A 390 12.88 12.43 33.98
CA MET A 390 13.46 11.15 34.43
C MET A 390 14.39 10.55 33.37
N THR A 391 15.55 10.07 33.76
CA THR A 391 16.55 9.43 32.89
C THR A 391 16.10 8.10 32.27
N GLY A 392 15.15 7.42 32.86
CA GLY A 392 14.57 6.19 32.34
C GLY A 392 13.79 5.48 33.46
N GLU A 393 12.60 5.01 33.15
CA GLU A 393 12.01 3.94 33.93
C GLU A 393 12.58 2.63 33.41
N VAL A 394 13.66 2.17 34.02
CA VAL A 394 14.01 0.76 33.90
C VAL A 394 12.87 0.02 34.59
N SER A 395 12.02 -0.61 33.79
CA SER A 395 10.96 -1.47 34.34
C SER A 395 11.60 -2.37 35.37
N LYS A 396 11.00 -2.47 36.58
CA LYS A 396 11.42 -3.42 37.63
C LYS A 396 11.48 -4.85 37.11
N THR A 397 10.89 -5.11 35.94
CA THR A 397 10.81 -6.39 35.25
C THR A 397 11.79 -6.55 34.09
N GLY A 398 12.64 -5.56 33.80
CA GLY A 398 13.56 -5.58 32.64
C GLY A 398 12.90 -5.44 31.26
N LYS A 399 11.58 -5.18 31.22
CA LYS A 399 10.84 -4.98 29.97
C LYS A 399 11.11 -3.60 29.36
N LEU A 400 11.18 -3.52 28.04
CA LEU A 400 11.23 -2.25 27.30
C LEU A 400 9.95 -1.45 27.57
N THR A 401 10.09 -0.14 27.73
CA THR A 401 9.00 0.76 28.14
C THR A 401 8.62 1.72 27.02
N ILE A 402 7.32 1.95 26.87
CA ILE A 402 6.76 2.99 26.01
C ILE A 402 5.76 3.85 26.80
N ASN A 403 5.85 5.18 26.62
CA ASN A 403 4.94 6.13 27.26
C ASN A 403 3.81 6.45 26.28
N VAL A 404 2.55 6.19 26.64
CA VAL A 404 1.39 6.54 25.81
C VAL A 404 0.73 7.79 26.35
N VAL A 405 0.61 8.82 25.49
CA VAL A 405 0.23 10.18 25.88
C VAL A 405 -0.96 10.64 25.08
N ASN A 406 -1.99 11.21 25.74
CA ASN A 406 -3.10 11.86 25.06
C ASN A 406 -2.87 13.36 24.95
N ILE A 407 -2.79 13.86 23.72
CA ILE A 407 -2.52 15.27 23.41
C ILE A 407 -3.63 16.22 23.88
N GLN A 408 -4.90 15.80 23.88
CA GLN A 408 -6.04 16.65 24.23
C GLN A 408 -6.09 17.08 25.69
N LYS A 409 -5.35 16.40 26.57
CA LYS A 409 -5.26 16.77 27.99
C LYS A 409 -4.27 17.91 28.28
N PHE A 410 -3.55 18.36 27.27
CA PHE A 410 -2.56 19.42 27.37
C PHE A 410 -3.17 20.72 26.82
N SER A 411 -3.82 21.50 27.69
CA SER A 411 -4.41 22.79 27.33
C SER A 411 -3.37 23.88 27.07
N GLU A 412 -3.82 25.01 26.54
CA GLU A 412 -3.11 26.10 25.88
C GLU A 412 -1.88 26.71 26.59
N ASP A 413 -1.69 26.56 27.89
CA ASP A 413 -0.62 27.23 28.65
C ASP A 413 0.59 26.36 29.03
N SER A 414 0.81 25.26 28.34
CA SER A 414 1.80 24.26 28.76
C SER A 414 3.18 24.41 28.12
N THR A 415 3.92 25.43 28.47
CA THR A 415 5.35 25.51 28.14
C THR A 415 6.16 24.54 29.01
N VAL A 416 6.67 23.47 28.42
CA VAL A 416 7.78 22.70 29.01
C VAL A 416 9.04 23.51 28.72
N LYS A 417 9.80 23.90 29.72
CA LYS A 417 11.02 24.71 29.52
C LYS A 417 12.17 23.82 29.05
N ASP A 418 13.07 24.36 28.24
CA ASP A 418 14.26 23.63 27.77
C ASP A 418 15.10 23.00 28.90
N SER A 419 15.08 23.61 30.09
CA SER A 419 15.75 23.10 31.29
C SER A 419 15.17 21.79 31.86
N ASP A 420 13.97 21.43 31.45
CA ASP A 420 13.26 20.25 32.00
C ASP A 420 13.64 18.96 31.24
N TYR A 421 14.42 19.05 30.15
CA TYR A 421 14.82 17.91 29.34
C TYR A 421 16.17 17.34 29.76
N ASN A 422 16.21 16.02 29.96
CA ASN A 422 17.48 15.33 30.24
C ASN A 422 18.28 15.16 28.92
N VAL A 423 19.52 15.66 28.90
CA VAL A 423 20.40 15.65 27.73
C VAL A 423 20.96 14.26 27.39
N ASP A 424 21.06 13.35 28.37
CA ASP A 424 21.60 12.01 28.21
C ASP A 424 20.57 11.02 27.65
N VAL A 425 19.34 11.47 27.49
CA VAL A 425 18.22 10.66 27.00
C VAL A 425 17.84 11.08 25.59
N GLN A 426 17.93 10.13 24.65
CA GLN A 426 17.37 10.33 23.30
C GLN A 426 15.87 10.03 23.34
N ARG A 427 15.06 11.07 23.20
CA ARG A 427 13.60 10.93 23.14
C ARG A 427 13.15 10.72 21.70
N ILE A 428 12.22 9.77 21.52
CA ILE A 428 11.64 9.42 20.23
C ILE A 428 10.13 9.47 20.40
N TYR A 429 9.49 10.34 19.60
CA TYR A 429 8.06 10.55 19.58
C TYR A 429 7.46 9.94 18.33
N PHE A 430 6.54 9.01 18.50
CA PHE A 430 5.63 8.55 17.45
C PHE A 430 4.32 9.32 17.60
N LEU A 431 3.96 10.10 16.60
CA LEU A 431 2.79 10.97 16.59
C LEU A 431 1.72 10.31 15.73
N ASP A 432 0.76 9.63 16.36
CA ASP A 432 -0.24 8.86 15.61
C ASP A 432 -1.35 9.77 15.08
N GLU A 433 -1.87 9.42 13.90
CA GLU A 433 -2.88 10.20 13.15
C GLU A 433 -2.52 11.68 13.02
N ALA A 434 -1.28 11.95 12.62
CA ALA A 434 -0.65 13.28 12.62
C ALA A 434 -1.34 14.35 11.73
N HIS A 435 -2.37 13.97 10.98
CA HIS A 435 -3.20 14.88 10.17
C HIS A 435 -4.33 15.55 10.95
N ARG A 436 -4.61 15.12 12.20
CA ARG A 436 -5.74 15.62 12.98
C ARG A 436 -5.38 16.86 13.81
N ASP A 437 -5.66 16.86 15.05
CA ASP A 437 -5.57 17.98 16.01
C ASP A 437 -4.16 18.58 16.21
N TYR A 438 -3.19 18.18 15.38
CA TYR A 438 -1.86 18.76 15.33
C TYR A 438 -1.87 20.10 14.57
N ASN A 439 -2.82 20.98 14.93
CA ASN A 439 -2.87 22.33 14.39
C ASN A 439 -1.53 23.03 14.66
N PRO A 440 -0.87 23.60 13.64
CA PRO A 440 0.37 24.38 13.82
C PRO A 440 0.25 25.50 14.84
N ARG A 441 -0.98 26.00 15.05
CA ARG A 441 -1.32 26.99 16.08
C ARG A 441 -1.68 26.36 17.43
N GLY A 442 -1.77 25.04 17.52
CA GLY A 442 -2.02 24.33 18.78
C GLY A 442 -0.79 24.40 19.67
N ASN A 443 -0.97 24.93 20.88
CA ASN A 443 0.12 25.26 21.80
C ASN A 443 0.99 24.05 22.17
N PHE A 444 0.40 22.85 22.30
CA PHE A 444 1.18 21.66 22.71
C PHE A 444 2.16 21.21 21.63
N LEU A 445 1.70 21.02 20.39
CA LEU A 445 2.59 20.58 19.32
C LEU A 445 3.66 21.62 19.01
N ALA A 446 3.28 22.89 18.93
CA ALA A 446 4.22 23.99 18.72
C ALA A 446 5.27 24.03 19.83
N ASN A 447 4.85 23.85 21.09
CA ASN A 447 5.75 23.81 22.24
C ASN A 447 6.65 22.57 22.23
N LEU A 448 6.13 21.38 21.91
CA LEU A 448 6.92 20.16 21.77
C LEU A 448 7.96 20.28 20.63
N MET A 449 7.57 20.89 19.50
CA MET A 449 8.46 21.10 18.36
C MET A 449 9.55 22.12 18.66
N ALA A 450 9.22 23.17 19.40
CA ALA A 450 10.14 24.25 19.72
C ALA A 450 11.07 23.91 20.89
N SER A 451 10.57 23.26 21.94
CA SER A 451 11.30 23.02 23.19
C SER A 451 12.19 21.79 23.15
N ASP A 452 11.72 20.66 22.62
CA ASP A 452 12.55 19.43 22.49
C ASP A 452 13.16 19.28 21.10
N ARG A 453 14.10 20.17 20.78
CA ARG A 453 14.77 20.22 19.45
C ARG A 453 15.65 19.01 19.18
N ASN A 454 16.10 18.32 20.22
CA ASN A 454 17.02 17.17 20.10
C ASN A 454 16.28 15.85 19.98
N SER A 455 15.00 15.82 20.22
CA SER A 455 14.21 14.60 20.04
C SER A 455 13.95 14.26 18.59
N ILE A 456 13.65 12.98 18.35
CA ILE A 456 13.21 12.48 17.07
C ILE A 456 11.68 12.44 17.07
N LYS A 457 11.09 12.93 16.01
CA LYS A 457 9.65 13.05 15.85
C LYS A 457 9.21 12.37 14.57
N ILE A 458 8.52 11.25 14.69
CA ILE A 458 8.05 10.42 13.59
C ILE A 458 6.53 10.50 13.55
N ALA A 459 6.01 11.21 12.57
CA ALA A 459 4.59 11.32 12.33
C ALA A 459 4.08 10.06 11.63
N LEU A 460 3.03 9.45 12.15
CA LEU A 460 2.38 8.28 11.57
C LEU A 460 1.01 8.70 11.05
N THR A 461 0.75 8.52 9.76
CA THR A 461 -0.55 8.88 9.19
C THR A 461 -0.90 8.01 7.98
N GLY A 462 -2.19 7.73 7.81
CA GLY A 462 -2.72 7.11 6.59
C GLY A 462 -3.12 8.15 5.54
N THR A 463 -3.32 9.39 5.97
CA THR A 463 -3.84 10.48 5.15
C THR A 463 -3.15 11.78 5.56
N PRO A 464 -1.93 12.07 5.08
CA PRO A 464 -1.26 13.33 5.39
C PRO A 464 -2.10 14.52 4.88
N LEU A 465 -1.95 15.67 5.53
CA LEU A 465 -2.56 16.91 5.06
C LEU A 465 -1.76 17.42 3.87
N VAL A 466 -2.45 17.63 2.76
CA VAL A 466 -1.88 18.19 1.53
C VAL A 466 -2.65 19.46 1.21
N ASN A 467 -1.94 20.58 1.04
CA ASN A 467 -2.52 21.86 0.65
C ASN A 467 -3.75 22.31 1.47
N GLN A 468 -3.72 22.16 2.78
CA GLN A 468 -4.76 22.68 3.65
C GLN A 468 -4.64 24.20 3.81
N GLU A 469 -5.76 24.90 3.88
CA GLU A 469 -5.81 26.33 4.11
C GLU A 469 -6.61 26.65 5.37
N ILE A 470 -5.98 27.35 6.33
CA ILE A 470 -6.66 27.90 7.50
C ILE A 470 -6.34 29.37 7.58
N ASP A 471 -7.38 30.22 7.58
CA ASP A 471 -7.27 31.69 7.62
C ASP A 471 -6.31 32.27 6.55
N GLY A 472 -6.37 31.74 5.32
CA GLY A 472 -5.55 32.19 4.20
C GLY A 472 -4.09 31.71 4.21
N ILE A 473 -3.69 30.86 5.18
CA ILE A 473 -2.35 30.26 5.22
C ILE A 473 -2.45 28.81 4.79
N LYS A 474 -1.79 28.47 3.70
CA LYS A 474 -1.65 27.10 3.22
C LYS A 474 -0.55 26.37 3.99
N TYR A 475 -0.82 25.15 4.41
CA TYR A 475 0.15 24.30 5.08
C TYR A 475 -0.11 22.82 4.74
N SER A 476 0.94 22.03 4.85
CA SER A 476 0.91 20.58 4.65
C SER A 476 1.50 19.87 5.87
N SER A 477 1.30 18.55 5.95
CA SER A 477 1.99 17.74 6.95
C SER A 477 3.51 17.84 6.84
N LYS A 478 4.06 18.03 5.63
CA LYS A 478 5.50 18.21 5.41
C LYS A 478 6.05 19.47 6.07
N ASP A 479 5.30 20.56 6.06
CA ASP A 479 5.73 21.84 6.69
C ASP A 479 5.91 21.66 8.20
N ILE A 480 5.07 20.81 8.81
CA ILE A 480 5.08 20.56 10.25
C ILE A 480 6.12 19.51 10.62
N PHE A 481 6.05 18.34 9.96
CA PHE A 481 6.77 17.14 10.39
C PHE A 481 7.99 16.82 9.52
N GLY A 482 8.27 17.59 8.47
CA GLY A 482 9.35 17.31 7.52
C GLY A 482 8.93 16.33 6.41
N GLY A 483 9.89 15.93 5.58
CA GLY A 483 9.64 15.06 4.43
C GLY A 483 9.19 13.65 4.80
N TYR A 484 8.75 12.92 3.79
CA TYR A 484 8.38 11.50 3.98
C TYR A 484 9.63 10.64 4.20
N ILE A 485 9.58 9.82 5.27
CA ILE A 485 10.59 8.80 5.57
C ILE A 485 10.28 7.53 4.76
N HIS A 486 8.99 7.13 4.76
CA HIS A 486 8.55 5.93 4.05
C HIS A 486 7.08 6.05 3.65
N LYS A 487 6.71 5.40 2.54
CA LYS A 487 5.37 5.47 1.95
C LYS A 487 4.83 4.08 1.69
N TYR A 488 3.65 3.81 2.20
CA TYR A 488 2.87 2.60 1.90
C TYR A 488 1.42 3.00 1.71
N TYR A 489 1.11 3.40 0.47
CA TYR A 489 -0.19 3.93 0.14
C TYR A 489 -1.23 2.81 -0.07
N TYR A 490 -2.47 3.23 -0.10
CA TYR A 490 -3.69 2.45 -0.22
C TYR A 490 -3.64 1.39 -1.35
N ASN A 491 -3.14 1.74 -2.54
CA ASN A 491 -3.03 0.84 -3.69
C ASN A 491 -2.12 -0.36 -3.40
N LYS A 492 -0.95 -0.12 -2.83
CA LYS A 492 -0.05 -1.22 -2.40
C LYS A 492 -0.73 -2.13 -1.37
N SER A 493 -1.50 -1.55 -0.45
CA SER A 493 -2.20 -2.32 0.60
C SER A 493 -3.31 -3.21 0.03
N ILE A 494 -4.01 -2.76 -1.02
CA ILE A 494 -4.98 -3.57 -1.75
C ILE A 494 -4.28 -4.69 -2.51
N MET A 495 -3.22 -4.36 -3.25
CA MET A 495 -2.42 -5.35 -3.99
C MET A 495 -1.83 -6.44 -3.07
N ASP A 496 -1.58 -6.11 -1.81
CA ASP A 496 -1.05 -7.05 -0.81
C ASP A 496 -2.16 -7.77 -0.02
N GLY A 497 -3.43 -7.48 -0.29
CA GLY A 497 -4.56 -8.12 0.38
C GLY A 497 -4.80 -7.68 1.83
N TYR A 498 -4.14 -6.62 2.29
CA TYR A 498 -4.35 -6.09 3.65
C TYR A 498 -5.53 -5.12 3.73
N THR A 499 -6.01 -4.64 2.60
CA THR A 499 -7.13 -3.72 2.47
C THR A 499 -8.04 -4.21 1.34
N LEU A 500 -9.37 -4.16 1.54
CA LEU A 500 -10.33 -4.55 0.52
C LEU A 500 -10.55 -3.42 -0.48
N LYS A 501 -10.88 -3.77 -1.71
CA LYS A 501 -11.45 -2.86 -2.69
C LYS A 501 -12.83 -2.39 -2.24
N LEU A 502 -13.27 -1.23 -2.71
CA LEU A 502 -14.57 -0.66 -2.40
C LEU A 502 -15.48 -0.71 -3.63
N ILE A 503 -16.75 -1.07 -3.41
CA ILE A 503 -17.80 -0.95 -4.40
C ILE A 503 -18.69 0.22 -3.98
N ARG A 504 -18.83 1.20 -4.86
CA ARG A 504 -19.77 2.29 -4.71
C ARG A 504 -21.11 1.89 -5.35
N GLU A 505 -22.15 1.97 -4.57
CA GLU A 505 -23.52 1.82 -5.02
C GLU A 505 -24.16 3.22 -5.10
N GLY A 506 -24.32 3.75 -6.30
CA GLY A 506 -24.99 5.03 -6.51
C GLY A 506 -26.51 4.89 -6.34
N VAL A 507 -27.12 5.82 -5.62
CA VAL A 507 -28.56 5.93 -5.51
C VAL A 507 -29.07 6.96 -6.53
N GLN A 508 -30.22 6.68 -7.14
CA GLN A 508 -30.73 7.46 -8.29
C GLN A 508 -30.83 8.96 -8.01
N ALA A 509 -30.28 9.75 -8.94
CA ALA A 509 -30.17 11.20 -8.80
C ALA A 509 -31.52 11.94 -8.86
N GLU A 510 -32.64 11.28 -9.21
CA GLU A 510 -33.96 11.90 -9.27
C GLU A 510 -34.38 12.59 -7.97
N TYR A 511 -34.03 11.98 -6.82
CA TYR A 511 -34.35 12.60 -5.53
C TYR A 511 -33.48 13.84 -5.27
N LYS A 512 -32.24 13.93 -5.80
CA LYS A 512 -31.40 15.13 -5.64
C LYS A 512 -31.94 16.32 -6.38
N VAL A 513 -32.47 16.07 -7.59
CA VAL A 513 -33.14 17.10 -8.35
C VAL A 513 -34.40 17.55 -7.59
N LYS A 514 -35.20 16.60 -7.06
CA LYS A 514 -36.35 16.89 -6.24
C LYS A 514 -36.02 17.57 -4.93
N ILE A 515 -34.96 17.21 -4.26
CA ILE A 515 -34.47 17.90 -3.04
C ILE A 515 -33.99 19.31 -3.38
N ALA A 516 -33.26 19.48 -4.45
CA ALA A 516 -32.81 20.80 -4.89
C ALA A 516 -33.99 21.69 -5.28
N GLU A 517 -34.96 21.14 -6.00
CA GLU A 517 -36.23 21.83 -6.34
C GLU A 517 -37.04 22.19 -5.06
N ALA A 518 -37.14 21.25 -4.11
CA ALA A 518 -37.78 21.48 -2.82
C ALA A 518 -37.06 22.55 -2.00
N LEU A 519 -35.72 22.48 -1.97
CA LEU A 519 -34.91 23.46 -1.28
C LEU A 519 -35.03 24.85 -1.88
N ASP A 520 -35.06 24.95 -3.20
CA ASP A 520 -35.25 26.21 -3.88
C ASP A 520 -36.66 26.78 -3.62
N GLN A 521 -37.68 25.94 -3.59
CA GLN A 521 -39.06 26.35 -3.22
C GLN A 521 -39.14 26.78 -1.74
N VAL A 522 -38.49 26.05 -0.83
CA VAL A 522 -38.49 26.40 0.61
C VAL A 522 -37.65 27.66 0.87
N ARG A 523 -36.53 27.85 0.20
CA ARG A 523 -35.69 29.06 0.32
C ARG A 523 -36.36 30.31 -0.22
N GLU A 524 -37.26 30.14 -1.16
CA GLU A 524 -38.08 31.24 -1.64
C GLU A 524 -39.15 31.68 -0.61
N ILE A 525 -39.57 30.72 0.24
CA ILE A 525 -40.56 31.00 1.31
C ILE A 525 -39.87 31.35 2.61
N LEU A 526 -38.82 30.62 2.96
CA LEU A 526 -38.04 30.79 4.18
C LEU A 526 -36.59 31.08 3.80
N LYS A 527 -36.16 32.32 3.86
CA LYS A 527 -34.83 32.79 3.42
C LYS A 527 -33.65 32.06 4.08
N ASP A 528 -33.87 31.42 5.21
CA ASP A 528 -32.83 30.72 6.03
C ASP A 528 -32.92 29.21 6.00
N ALA A 529 -33.77 28.59 5.17
CA ALA A 529 -33.89 27.13 5.10
C ALA A 529 -32.64 26.47 4.56
N LYS A 530 -32.17 25.45 5.26
CA LYS A 530 -30.96 24.67 4.94
C LYS A 530 -31.33 23.28 4.42
N GLU A 531 -30.47 22.70 3.60
CA GLU A 531 -30.61 21.32 3.11
C GLU A 531 -30.80 20.31 4.26
N SER A 532 -30.08 20.55 5.38
CA SER A 532 -30.22 19.76 6.62
C SER A 532 -31.65 19.69 7.16
N ASP A 533 -32.50 20.70 6.90
CA ASP A 533 -33.88 20.74 7.38
C ASP A 533 -34.76 19.78 6.61
N ILE A 534 -34.54 19.67 5.30
CA ILE A 534 -35.25 18.74 4.39
C ILE A 534 -34.80 17.30 4.67
N VAL A 535 -33.50 17.03 4.68
CA VAL A 535 -33.02 15.67 4.88
C VAL A 535 -33.25 15.14 6.30
N SER A 536 -33.56 16.02 7.25
CA SER A 536 -33.96 15.65 8.62
C SER A 536 -35.48 15.44 8.77
N HIS A 537 -36.27 15.82 7.78
CA HIS A 537 -37.75 15.72 7.87
C HIS A 537 -38.19 14.24 8.00
N PRO A 538 -39.24 13.93 8.79
CA PRO A 538 -39.74 12.58 8.99
C PRO A 538 -40.04 11.81 7.70
N VAL A 539 -40.67 12.44 6.69
CA VAL A 539 -41.00 11.83 5.40
C VAL A 539 -39.70 11.35 4.69
N TYR A 540 -38.66 12.17 4.68
CA TYR A 540 -37.38 11.81 4.09
C TYR A 540 -36.72 10.66 4.86
N THR A 541 -36.66 10.74 6.20
CA THR A 541 -36.03 9.72 7.04
C THR A 541 -36.78 8.40 7.04
N GLU A 542 -38.11 8.40 6.83
CA GLU A 542 -38.87 7.18 6.65
C GLU A 542 -38.56 6.49 5.30
N ALA A 543 -38.51 7.22 4.21
CA ALA A 543 -38.11 6.70 2.91
C ALA A 543 -36.66 6.16 2.93
N LEU A 544 -35.76 6.87 3.59
CA LEU A 544 -34.39 6.45 3.77
C LEU A 544 -34.28 5.17 4.61
N ALA A 545 -35.04 5.06 5.70
CA ALA A 545 -35.07 3.86 6.55
C ALA A 545 -35.60 2.65 5.79
N GLU A 546 -36.64 2.84 4.96
CA GLU A 546 -37.20 1.78 4.11
C GLU A 546 -36.14 1.26 3.12
N TYR A 547 -35.44 2.17 2.40
CA TYR A 547 -34.41 1.79 1.46
C TYR A 547 -33.26 1.03 2.15
N ILE A 548 -32.71 1.59 3.24
CA ILE A 548 -31.58 0.99 3.96
C ILE A 548 -31.95 -0.39 4.47
N SER A 549 -33.13 -0.55 5.04
CA SER A 549 -33.57 -1.85 5.59
C SER A 549 -33.73 -2.91 4.50
N LYS A 550 -34.31 -2.55 3.34
CA LYS A 550 -34.43 -3.46 2.19
C LYS A 550 -33.05 -3.82 1.61
N ASP A 551 -32.18 -2.82 1.40
CA ASP A 551 -30.86 -3.02 0.82
C ASP A 551 -29.94 -3.83 1.74
N PHE A 552 -29.91 -3.53 3.05
CA PHE A 552 -29.09 -4.27 4.02
C PHE A 552 -29.57 -5.71 4.19
N GLY A 553 -30.89 -5.95 4.28
CA GLY A 553 -31.48 -7.28 4.33
C GLY A 553 -31.16 -8.10 3.06
N SER A 554 -31.34 -7.51 1.88
CA SER A 554 -30.98 -8.13 0.60
C SER A 554 -29.48 -8.43 0.50
N SER A 555 -28.64 -7.56 1.05
CA SER A 555 -27.18 -7.76 1.06
C SER A 555 -26.77 -8.95 1.93
N ARG A 556 -27.36 -9.14 3.12
CA ARG A 556 -27.13 -10.31 3.97
C ARG A 556 -27.51 -11.61 3.27
N ILE A 557 -28.68 -11.64 2.60
CA ILE A 557 -29.15 -12.79 1.81
C ILE A 557 -28.18 -13.07 0.64
N ARG A 558 -27.81 -12.03 -0.12
CA ARG A 558 -26.92 -12.15 -1.28
C ARG A 558 -25.52 -12.69 -0.89
N PHE A 559 -25.02 -12.27 0.26
CA PHE A 559 -23.72 -12.70 0.74
C PHE A 559 -23.76 -14.00 1.54
N GLY A 560 -24.95 -14.46 1.93
CA GLY A 560 -25.11 -15.64 2.79
C GLY A 560 -24.47 -15.46 4.17
N ASP A 561 -24.41 -14.23 4.69
CA ASP A 561 -23.74 -13.91 5.96
C ASP A 561 -24.51 -12.84 6.76
N ASP A 562 -25.20 -13.30 7.80
CA ASP A 562 -25.94 -12.43 8.72
C ASP A 562 -25.03 -11.69 9.72
N THR A 563 -23.74 -12.00 9.75
CA THR A 563 -22.82 -11.39 10.71
C THR A 563 -22.23 -10.08 10.24
N ILE A 564 -22.45 -9.68 8.98
CA ILE A 564 -22.04 -8.36 8.50
C ILE A 564 -22.81 -7.26 9.22
N GLY A 565 -22.15 -6.12 9.42
CA GLY A 565 -22.72 -4.93 10.02
C GLY A 565 -22.77 -3.76 9.05
N ALA A 566 -23.60 -2.78 9.38
CA ALA A 566 -23.71 -1.53 8.64
C ALA A 566 -23.46 -0.30 9.52
N MET A 567 -23.08 0.81 8.86
CA MET A 567 -22.97 2.14 9.47
C MET A 567 -23.69 3.15 8.58
N ILE A 568 -24.51 3.99 9.17
CA ILE A 568 -25.22 5.08 8.50
C ILE A 568 -24.64 6.39 9.01
N VAL A 569 -24.07 7.17 8.10
CA VAL A 569 -23.54 8.51 8.37
C VAL A 569 -24.61 9.52 7.98
N CYS A 570 -25.19 10.17 8.95
CA CYS A 570 -26.24 11.16 8.76
C CYS A 570 -25.65 12.55 8.52
N ASP A 571 -26.44 13.42 7.91
CA ASP A 571 -26.08 14.81 7.66
C ASP A 571 -26.01 15.64 8.95
N SER A 572 -26.93 15.36 9.85
CA SER A 572 -27.08 16.09 11.11
C SER A 572 -27.53 15.18 12.26
N GLN A 573 -27.39 15.67 13.51
CA GLN A 573 -27.93 14.96 14.67
C GLN A 573 -29.46 14.84 14.62
N ALA A 574 -30.15 15.82 14.04
CA ALA A 574 -31.59 15.79 13.86
C ALA A 574 -32.01 14.65 12.91
N GLN A 575 -31.34 14.53 11.76
CA GLN A 575 -31.54 13.42 10.84
C GLN A 575 -31.24 12.08 11.51
N ALA A 576 -30.12 11.98 12.25
CA ALA A 576 -29.75 10.74 12.92
C ALA A 576 -30.80 10.28 13.92
N ARG A 577 -31.37 11.18 14.72
CA ARG A 577 -32.46 10.89 15.69
C ARG A 577 -33.76 10.46 14.99
N ASN A 578 -34.14 11.16 13.95
CA ASN A 578 -35.37 10.85 13.20
C ASN A 578 -35.22 9.53 12.43
N LEU A 579 -34.09 9.31 11.78
CA LEU A 579 -33.80 8.05 11.09
C LEU A 579 -33.75 6.86 12.06
N PHE A 580 -33.14 7.05 13.23
CA PHE A 580 -33.10 6.02 14.27
C PHE A 580 -34.50 5.59 14.70
N LYS A 581 -35.43 6.55 14.87
CA LYS A 581 -36.86 6.26 15.16
C LYS A 581 -37.54 5.59 13.96
N SER A 582 -37.32 6.04 12.72
CA SER A 582 -37.91 5.46 11.54
C SER A 582 -37.50 4.00 11.33
N LEU A 583 -36.27 3.64 11.73
CA LEU A 583 -35.77 2.28 11.71
C LEU A 583 -36.43 1.35 12.75
N ASP A 584 -37.20 1.85 13.75
CA ASP A 584 -37.95 1.01 14.70
C ASP A 584 -38.99 0.11 14.06
N LYS A 585 -39.40 0.44 12.84
CA LYS A 585 -40.33 -0.35 12.04
C LYS A 585 -39.74 -1.66 11.48
N TYR A 586 -38.40 -1.86 11.59
CA TYR A 586 -37.69 -2.96 10.97
C TYR A 586 -36.93 -3.79 12.02
N GLU A 587 -36.71 -5.09 11.73
CA GLU A 587 -36.16 -6.07 12.70
C GLU A 587 -34.65 -6.02 12.96
N PHE A 588 -33.96 -4.97 12.53
CA PHE A 588 -32.52 -4.86 12.76
C PHE A 588 -32.21 -4.23 14.13
N SER A 589 -31.30 -4.85 14.87
CA SER A 589 -30.74 -4.23 16.09
C SER A 589 -29.86 -3.03 15.73
N LYS A 590 -30.07 -1.91 16.39
CA LYS A 590 -29.40 -0.64 16.08
C LYS A 590 -29.02 0.15 17.29
N ILE A 591 -28.00 0.99 17.16
CA ILE A 591 -27.63 2.00 18.16
C ILE A 591 -27.39 3.35 17.51
N LEU A 592 -27.67 4.40 18.29
CA LEU A 592 -27.46 5.79 17.91
C LEU A 592 -26.26 6.33 18.69
N ILE A 593 -25.23 6.82 17.99
CA ILE A 593 -24.02 7.36 18.60
C ILE A 593 -23.85 8.81 18.16
N LEU A 594 -24.03 9.74 19.09
CA LEU A 594 -23.91 11.18 18.90
C LEU A 594 -22.83 11.78 19.82
N TYR A 595 -22.29 12.94 19.44
CA TYR A 595 -21.13 13.53 20.10
C TYR A 595 -21.37 13.94 21.56
N ASN A 596 -22.53 14.40 21.94
CA ASN A 596 -22.82 15.02 23.24
C ASN A 596 -23.75 14.21 24.15
N GLU A 597 -23.86 12.90 23.99
CA GLU A 597 -24.67 12.09 24.89
C GLU A 597 -23.88 11.54 26.07
N ASP A 598 -24.41 11.73 27.28
CA ASP A 598 -23.72 11.79 28.57
C ASP A 598 -23.19 10.47 29.14
N ASN A 599 -23.23 9.33 28.45
CA ASN A 599 -22.76 8.10 29.08
C ASN A 599 -21.69 7.37 28.26
N LYS A 600 -20.44 7.73 28.50
CA LYS A 600 -19.29 7.14 27.86
C LYS A 600 -19.21 5.61 28.06
N GLN A 601 -19.58 5.12 29.23
CA GLN A 601 -19.50 3.71 29.56
C GLN A 601 -20.53 2.87 28.78
N ILE A 602 -21.78 3.35 28.69
CA ILE A 602 -22.82 2.70 27.87
C ILE A 602 -22.40 2.67 26.42
N ARG A 603 -21.85 3.75 25.90
CA ARG A 603 -21.36 3.82 24.51
C ARG A 603 -20.24 2.82 24.23
N GLU A 604 -19.30 2.65 25.16
CA GLU A 604 -18.22 1.65 25.02
C GLU A 604 -18.79 0.22 25.00
N GLU A 605 -19.80 -0.05 25.82
CA GLU A 605 -20.49 -1.35 25.84
C GLU A 605 -21.28 -1.60 24.54
N GLU A 606 -21.97 -0.60 24.04
CA GLU A 606 -22.71 -0.68 22.77
C GLU A 606 -21.79 -0.88 21.57
N ILE A 607 -20.67 -0.13 21.50
CA ILE A 607 -19.66 -0.32 20.46
C ILE A 607 -19.06 -1.73 20.54
N LYS A 608 -18.83 -2.23 21.76
CA LYS A 608 -18.37 -3.60 21.97
C LYS A 608 -19.40 -4.61 21.48
N ALA A 609 -20.67 -4.40 21.81
CA ALA A 609 -21.78 -5.25 21.37
C ALA A 609 -21.87 -5.27 19.82
N TYR A 610 -21.69 -4.12 19.16
CA TYR A 610 -21.61 -4.08 17.70
C TYR A 610 -20.42 -4.90 17.16
N LYS A 611 -19.23 -4.73 17.69
CA LYS A 611 -18.05 -5.51 17.28
C LYS A 611 -18.24 -7.01 17.49
N GLU A 612 -19.01 -7.39 18.51
CA GLU A 612 -19.35 -8.78 18.82
C GLU A 612 -20.46 -9.36 17.98
N GLY A 613 -21.13 -8.55 17.14
CA GLY A 613 -22.21 -9.00 16.27
C GLY A 613 -23.60 -9.03 16.91
N LYS A 614 -23.76 -8.45 18.10
CA LYS A 614 -25.05 -8.33 18.79
C LYS A 614 -25.91 -7.16 18.30
N ILE A 615 -25.30 -6.21 17.63
CA ILE A 615 -25.91 -5.02 17.03
C ILE A 615 -25.61 -5.02 15.54
N ASP A 616 -26.59 -4.71 14.71
CA ASP A 616 -26.50 -4.80 13.24
C ASP A 616 -26.09 -3.48 12.60
N ILE A 617 -26.67 -2.37 13.07
CA ILE A 617 -26.58 -1.06 12.44
C ILE A 617 -26.10 0.00 13.44
N LEU A 618 -25.10 0.77 13.03
CA LEU A 618 -24.65 1.99 13.71
C LEU A 618 -25.24 3.21 13.01
N VAL A 619 -25.98 4.07 13.72
CA VAL A 619 -26.44 5.37 13.22
C VAL A 619 -25.58 6.45 13.84
N VAL A 620 -24.84 7.20 13.02
CA VAL A 620 -23.87 8.21 13.49
C VAL A 620 -24.02 9.52 12.72
N ASP A 621 -23.58 10.62 13.34
CA ASP A 621 -23.37 11.89 12.66
C ASP A 621 -21.86 12.03 12.34
N ASN A 622 -21.03 12.44 13.30
CA ASN A 622 -19.58 12.64 13.13
C ASN A 622 -18.73 11.58 13.85
N MET A 623 -19.35 10.81 14.73
CA MET A 623 -18.65 9.82 15.55
C MET A 623 -18.29 8.58 14.76
N LEU A 624 -17.23 7.91 15.18
CA LEU A 624 -16.74 6.64 14.62
C LEU A 624 -16.25 6.69 13.15
N LEU A 625 -16.34 7.82 12.45
CA LEU A 625 -15.80 7.96 11.09
C LEU A 625 -14.29 7.76 11.07
N THR A 626 -13.66 7.98 12.18
CA THR A 626 -12.20 7.93 12.34
C THR A 626 -11.85 7.16 13.61
N GLY A 627 -10.78 6.34 13.57
CA GLY A 627 -10.32 5.55 14.72
C GLY A 627 -11.13 4.29 15.06
N PHE A 628 -12.32 4.11 14.48
CA PHE A 628 -13.17 2.94 14.74
C PHE A 628 -12.71 1.73 13.90
N ASP A 629 -12.49 0.60 14.54
CA ASP A 629 -12.10 -0.64 13.89
C ASP A 629 -13.10 -1.76 14.19
N ALA A 630 -13.81 -2.20 13.16
CA ALA A 630 -14.74 -3.32 13.23
C ALA A 630 -14.73 -4.06 11.88
N PRO A 631 -13.98 -5.17 11.73
CA PRO A 631 -13.86 -5.89 10.46
C PRO A 631 -15.19 -6.34 9.85
N ARG A 632 -16.21 -6.61 10.68
CA ARG A 632 -17.55 -6.98 10.24
C ARG A 632 -18.34 -5.85 9.58
N LEU A 633 -17.93 -4.59 9.73
CA LEU A 633 -18.53 -3.46 9.05
C LEU A 633 -18.22 -3.54 7.55
N LYS A 634 -19.22 -3.92 6.75
CA LYS A 634 -19.08 -4.13 5.30
C LYS A 634 -19.96 -3.20 4.48
N LYS A 635 -20.93 -2.55 5.09
CA LYS A 635 -21.83 -1.64 4.41
C LYS A 635 -21.84 -0.27 5.07
N LEU A 636 -21.51 0.76 4.29
CA LEU A 636 -21.47 2.16 4.72
C LEU A 636 -22.49 2.95 3.90
N TYR A 637 -23.45 3.58 4.57
CA TYR A 637 -24.43 4.47 3.97
C TYR A 637 -24.02 5.92 4.23
N LEU A 638 -23.74 6.68 3.17
CA LEU A 638 -23.30 8.07 3.25
C LEU A 638 -24.45 9.01 2.93
N GLY A 639 -25.00 9.66 3.95
CA GLY A 639 -26.08 10.64 3.83
C GLY A 639 -25.61 12.07 3.61
N ARG A 640 -24.29 12.34 3.64
CA ARG A 640 -23.72 13.66 3.42
C ARG A 640 -22.40 13.61 2.70
N VAL A 641 -22.03 14.72 2.06
CA VAL A 641 -20.71 14.90 1.47
C VAL A 641 -19.66 15.03 2.60
N ILE A 642 -18.70 14.12 2.60
CA ILE A 642 -17.52 14.15 3.48
C ILE A 642 -16.35 14.54 2.61
N ARG A 643 -15.54 15.53 3.04
CA ARG A 643 -14.49 16.11 2.21
C ARG A 643 -13.10 15.62 2.59
N ALA A 644 -12.23 15.59 1.58
CA ALA A 644 -10.79 15.36 1.69
C ALA A 644 -10.44 14.12 2.55
N HIS A 645 -9.43 14.22 3.42
CA HIS A 645 -8.93 13.12 4.24
C HIS A 645 -10.01 12.42 5.10
N ASN A 646 -11.04 13.14 5.54
CA ASN A 646 -12.16 12.57 6.31
C ASN A 646 -12.97 11.57 5.47
N LEU A 647 -13.11 11.82 4.16
CA LEU A 647 -13.77 10.90 3.24
C LEU A 647 -13.00 9.59 3.15
N LEU A 648 -11.70 9.64 2.88
CA LEU A 648 -10.86 8.43 2.83
C LEU A 648 -10.92 7.65 4.14
N GLN A 649 -10.92 8.34 5.28
CA GLN A 649 -11.03 7.70 6.58
C GLN A 649 -12.37 7.02 6.82
N ALA A 650 -13.49 7.62 6.39
CA ALA A 650 -14.79 7.01 6.46
C ALA A 650 -14.87 5.75 5.56
N LEU A 651 -14.37 5.85 4.34
CA LEU A 651 -14.33 4.74 3.38
C LEU A 651 -13.48 3.56 3.90
N THR A 652 -12.37 3.85 4.57
CA THR A 652 -11.51 2.80 5.15
C THR A 652 -12.14 2.03 6.31
N ARG A 653 -13.34 2.38 6.76
CA ARG A 653 -14.08 1.59 7.76
C ARG A 653 -14.60 0.27 7.20
N VAL A 654 -15.01 0.24 5.93
CA VAL A 654 -15.59 -0.95 5.27
C VAL A 654 -14.58 -1.77 4.48
N ASN A 655 -13.35 -1.31 4.31
CA ASN A 655 -12.33 -1.98 3.51
C ASN A 655 -11.45 -2.98 4.29
N ARG A 656 -11.80 -3.31 5.53
CA ARG A 656 -11.06 -4.29 6.34
C ARG A 656 -11.33 -5.72 5.86
N PRO A 657 -10.33 -6.58 5.78
CA PRO A 657 -10.55 -8.01 5.53
C PRO A 657 -11.50 -8.61 6.58
N TYR A 658 -12.49 -9.36 6.12
CA TYR A 658 -13.45 -10.05 6.98
C TYR A 658 -13.97 -11.29 6.27
N LYS A 659 -13.74 -12.46 6.84
CA LYS A 659 -14.12 -13.76 6.25
C LYS A 659 -13.70 -13.83 4.76
N ASN A 660 -14.65 -14.14 3.88
CA ASN A 660 -14.43 -14.29 2.44
C ASN A 660 -14.87 -13.06 1.62
N PHE A 661 -15.03 -11.89 2.27
CA PHE A 661 -15.42 -10.68 1.55
C PHE A 661 -14.24 -10.11 0.76
N ARG A 662 -14.48 -9.85 -0.51
CA ARG A 662 -13.51 -9.19 -1.43
C ARG A 662 -13.62 -7.68 -1.40
N TYR A 663 -14.79 -7.16 -1.05
CA TYR A 663 -15.14 -5.75 -1.16
C TYR A 663 -15.74 -5.20 0.12
N GLY A 664 -15.57 -3.91 0.34
CA GLY A 664 -16.41 -3.09 1.17
C GLY A 664 -17.43 -2.36 0.31
N TYR A 665 -18.64 -2.14 0.81
CA TYR A 665 -19.73 -1.54 0.06
C TYR A 665 -20.09 -0.16 0.61
N VAL A 666 -20.16 0.82 -0.27
CA VAL A 666 -20.51 2.19 0.07
C VAL A 666 -21.75 2.58 -0.72
N VAL A 667 -22.85 2.78 -0.03
CA VAL A 667 -24.09 3.30 -0.60
C VAL A 667 -24.08 4.81 -0.48
N ASP A 668 -24.08 5.48 -1.62
CA ASP A 668 -23.82 6.91 -1.71
C ASP A 668 -25.10 7.68 -2.03
N PHE A 669 -25.68 8.30 -1.00
CA PHE A 669 -26.80 9.24 -1.12
C PHE A 669 -26.31 10.67 -1.40
N ALA A 670 -25.05 10.98 -1.13
CA ALA A 670 -24.52 12.33 -1.17
C ALA A 670 -23.73 12.67 -2.45
N ASP A 671 -23.51 11.66 -3.33
CA ASP A 671 -22.69 11.79 -4.55
C ASP A 671 -21.25 12.26 -4.30
N ILE A 672 -20.55 11.41 -3.62
CA ILE A 672 -19.18 11.71 -3.24
C ILE A 672 -18.15 11.51 -4.37
N ARG A 673 -18.57 11.17 -5.60
CA ARG A 673 -17.68 10.84 -6.72
C ARG A 673 -16.63 11.93 -6.95
N ASP A 674 -17.10 13.15 -7.20
CA ASP A 674 -16.21 14.28 -7.50
C ASP A 674 -15.26 14.59 -6.34
N GLU A 675 -15.74 14.46 -5.10
CA GLU A 675 -14.92 14.68 -3.91
C GLU A 675 -13.90 13.54 -3.69
N PHE A 676 -14.30 12.30 -4.02
CA PHE A 676 -13.40 11.14 -3.95
C PHE A 676 -12.29 11.27 -5.00
N ASP A 677 -12.66 11.59 -6.24
CA ASP A 677 -11.71 11.74 -7.35
C ASP A 677 -10.73 12.91 -7.09
N LYS A 678 -11.23 14.05 -6.61
CA LYS A 678 -10.37 15.17 -6.19
C LYS A 678 -9.42 14.77 -5.06
N THR A 679 -9.93 14.08 -4.06
CA THR A 679 -9.14 13.67 -2.90
C THR A 679 -8.06 12.67 -3.31
N ASN A 680 -8.41 11.68 -4.13
CA ASN A 680 -7.45 10.74 -4.69
C ASN A 680 -6.40 11.44 -5.53
N GLN A 681 -6.81 12.37 -6.40
CA GLN A 681 -5.89 13.12 -7.25
C GLN A 681 -4.89 13.95 -6.43
N ILE A 682 -5.33 14.60 -5.37
CA ILE A 682 -4.46 15.36 -4.46
C ILE A 682 -3.40 14.43 -3.84
N TYR A 683 -3.81 13.28 -3.33
CA TYR A 683 -2.86 12.32 -2.73
C TYR A 683 -1.96 11.66 -3.78
N PHE A 684 -2.48 11.43 -4.96
CA PHE A 684 -1.70 10.89 -6.07
C PHE A 684 -0.64 11.89 -6.56
N ASN A 685 -1.00 13.16 -6.71
CA ASN A 685 -0.05 14.22 -7.08
C ASN A 685 1.05 14.36 -6.03
N GLU A 686 0.71 14.30 -4.74
CA GLU A 686 1.69 14.32 -3.65
C GLU A 686 2.66 13.13 -3.72
N LEU A 687 2.18 11.95 -4.11
CA LEU A 687 3.04 10.79 -4.35
C LEU A 687 3.92 11.00 -5.59
N GLN A 688 3.38 11.62 -6.65
CA GLN A 688 4.13 11.92 -7.86
C GLN A 688 5.26 12.91 -7.65
N GLU A 689 4.99 14.03 -6.96
CA GLU A 689 6.01 15.04 -6.64
C GLU A 689 7.19 14.44 -5.88
N GLU A 690 6.94 13.38 -5.13
CA GLU A 690 7.95 12.68 -4.33
C GLU A 690 8.71 11.57 -5.09
N LEU A 691 8.19 11.10 -6.21
CA LEU A 691 8.83 10.05 -7.03
C LEU A 691 9.85 10.61 -8.02
N GLY A 692 9.99 11.96 -8.12
CA GLY A 692 11.04 12.63 -8.90
C GLY A 692 10.79 12.71 -10.41
N GLU A 693 11.79 13.17 -11.14
CA GLU A 693 11.82 13.60 -12.55
C GLU A 693 11.24 12.62 -13.60
N ASP A 694 10.90 11.41 -13.24
CA ASP A 694 10.26 10.43 -14.14
C ASP A 694 8.81 10.81 -14.54
N PHE A 695 8.27 11.91 -13.98
CA PHE A 695 6.90 12.35 -14.20
C PHE A 695 6.74 13.71 -14.92
N GLU A 696 7.73 14.21 -15.64
CA GLU A 696 7.73 15.54 -16.27
C GLU A 696 6.61 15.83 -17.30
N HIS A 697 5.66 14.96 -17.54
CA HIS A 697 4.64 15.14 -18.58
C HIS A 697 3.20 15.31 -18.09
N TYR A 698 2.96 15.56 -16.81
CA TYR A 698 1.61 15.77 -16.27
C TYR A 698 1.35 17.20 -15.79
N SER A 699 1.81 18.22 -16.49
CA SER A 699 1.46 19.60 -16.21
C SER A 699 0.39 20.09 -17.17
N SER A 700 -0.88 19.74 -16.95
CA SER A 700 -2.02 20.57 -17.34
C SER A 700 -3.30 20.12 -16.65
N ILE A 701 -3.43 20.43 -15.37
CA ILE A 701 -4.71 20.46 -14.65
C ILE A 701 -5.29 21.86 -14.84
N PHE A 702 -5.78 22.17 -16.05
CA PHE A 702 -6.58 23.34 -16.26
C PHE A 702 -7.62 23.02 -17.34
N VAL A 703 -8.86 23.45 -17.10
CA VAL A 703 -9.91 23.49 -18.14
C VAL A 703 -9.28 24.06 -19.39
N SER A 704 -9.27 23.29 -20.48
CA SER A 704 -8.66 23.78 -21.72
C SER A 704 -9.48 24.97 -22.26
N SER A 705 -8.82 25.88 -22.98
CA SER A 705 -9.50 26.98 -23.66
C SER A 705 -10.66 26.49 -24.55
N GLU A 706 -10.47 25.32 -25.18
CA GLU A 706 -11.45 24.68 -26.05
C GLU A 706 -12.69 24.14 -25.29
N ASP A 707 -12.50 23.57 -24.10
CA ASP A 707 -13.62 23.10 -23.27
C ASP A 707 -14.43 24.27 -22.72
N ALA A 708 -13.75 25.34 -22.31
CA ALA A 708 -14.41 26.57 -21.88
C ALA A 708 -15.21 27.22 -23.03
N GLU A 709 -14.65 27.24 -24.24
CA GLU A 709 -15.32 27.76 -25.45
C GLU A 709 -16.59 26.96 -25.79
N LYS A 710 -16.47 25.62 -25.79
CA LYS A 710 -17.59 24.74 -26.05
C LYS A 710 -18.73 24.94 -25.04
N ARG A 711 -18.41 25.13 -23.76
CA ARG A 711 -19.39 25.36 -22.71
C ARG A 711 -20.03 26.73 -22.78
N ILE A 712 -19.31 27.76 -23.24
CA ILE A 712 -19.86 29.07 -23.57
C ILE A 712 -20.91 28.93 -24.69
N GLU A 713 -20.59 28.20 -25.76
CA GLU A 713 -21.48 27.99 -26.90
C GLU A 713 -22.75 27.26 -26.48
N GLU A 714 -22.63 26.16 -25.70
CA GLU A 714 -23.79 25.41 -25.17
C GLU A 714 -24.73 26.29 -24.32
N ILE A 715 -24.20 27.20 -23.53
CA ILE A 715 -25.01 28.13 -22.72
C ILE A 715 -25.62 29.20 -23.59
N LYS A 716 -24.88 29.75 -24.55
CA LYS A 716 -25.38 30.71 -25.51
C LYS A 716 -26.54 30.18 -26.33
N ASP A 717 -26.45 28.94 -26.78
CA ASP A 717 -27.53 28.28 -27.53
C ASP A 717 -28.83 28.15 -26.68
N LYS A 718 -28.71 27.88 -25.38
CA LYS A 718 -29.87 27.85 -24.46
C LYS A 718 -30.44 29.25 -24.19
N LEU A 719 -29.61 30.29 -24.23
CA LEU A 719 -30.01 31.67 -24.02
C LEU A 719 -30.43 32.37 -25.32
N PHE A 720 -30.25 31.72 -26.48
CA PHE A 720 -30.50 32.32 -27.81
C PHE A 720 -31.92 32.84 -27.99
N LEU A 721 -32.92 32.29 -27.30
CA LEU A 721 -34.31 32.67 -27.39
C LEU A 721 -34.61 34.03 -26.70
N PHE A 722 -33.72 34.58 -25.91
CA PHE A 722 -33.93 35.83 -25.18
C PHE A 722 -33.28 37.00 -25.89
N ASP A 723 -34.02 38.09 -25.99
CA ASP A 723 -33.53 39.33 -26.62
C ASP A 723 -32.76 40.19 -25.62
N PHE A 724 -31.45 40.09 -25.64
CA PHE A 724 -30.55 40.90 -24.77
C PHE A 724 -30.38 42.33 -25.23
N SER A 725 -30.74 42.66 -26.47
CA SER A 725 -30.61 44.01 -27.05
C SER A 725 -31.67 44.96 -26.56
N ASN A 726 -32.82 44.44 -26.13
CA ASN A 726 -33.96 45.21 -25.67
C ASN A 726 -34.46 44.76 -24.28
N LYS A 727 -34.24 45.62 -23.27
CA LYS A 727 -34.61 45.31 -21.88
C LYS A 727 -36.09 45.11 -21.66
N GLU A 728 -36.97 45.78 -22.40
CA GLU A 728 -38.42 45.66 -22.27
C GLU A 728 -38.91 44.36 -22.84
N ILE A 729 -38.38 43.93 -23.98
CA ILE A 729 -38.63 42.61 -24.56
C ILE A 729 -38.14 41.48 -23.66
N LEU A 730 -36.91 41.59 -23.14
CA LEU A 730 -36.33 40.65 -22.20
C LEU A 730 -37.19 40.51 -20.94
N SER A 731 -37.62 41.65 -20.34
CA SER A 731 -38.47 41.65 -19.16
C SER A 731 -39.84 40.99 -19.44
N SER A 732 -40.43 41.24 -20.63
CA SER A 732 -41.66 40.61 -21.09
C SER A 732 -41.48 39.11 -21.27
N GLN A 733 -40.40 38.64 -21.91
CA GLN A 733 -40.09 37.24 -22.10
C GLN A 733 -39.93 36.51 -20.75
N ILE A 734 -39.20 37.11 -19.82
CA ILE A 734 -38.98 36.56 -18.46
C ILE A 734 -40.31 36.54 -17.68
N SER A 735 -41.16 37.58 -17.83
CA SER A 735 -42.44 37.66 -17.15
C SER A 735 -43.45 36.64 -17.62
N SER A 736 -43.32 36.10 -18.83
CA SER A 736 -44.18 35.05 -19.39
C SER A 736 -43.78 33.63 -18.97
N LEU A 737 -42.65 33.43 -18.30
CA LEU A 737 -42.15 32.13 -17.88
C LEU A 737 -42.83 31.69 -16.58
N GLU A 738 -43.03 30.35 -16.47
CA GLU A 738 -43.46 29.71 -15.24
C GLU A 738 -42.30 29.73 -14.20
N LYS A 739 -42.64 29.64 -12.92
CA LYS A 739 -41.69 29.67 -11.81
C LYS A 739 -40.56 28.64 -11.96
N LYS A 740 -40.91 27.44 -12.43
CA LYS A 740 -39.95 26.35 -12.69
C LYS A 740 -38.93 26.73 -13.76
N ASP A 741 -39.35 27.34 -14.85
CA ASP A 741 -38.48 27.76 -15.94
C ASP A 741 -37.59 28.93 -15.54
N LEU A 742 -38.11 29.82 -14.69
CA LEU A 742 -37.32 30.92 -14.11
C LEU A 742 -36.21 30.41 -13.20
N ILE A 743 -36.45 29.37 -12.41
CA ILE A 743 -35.45 28.75 -11.56
C ILE A 743 -34.34 28.10 -12.41
N ASN A 744 -34.73 27.38 -13.47
CA ASN A 744 -33.74 26.77 -14.39
C ASN A 744 -32.93 27.84 -15.12
N LEU A 745 -33.58 28.94 -15.54
CA LEU A 745 -32.88 30.04 -16.18
C LEU A 745 -31.93 30.75 -15.23
N ARG A 746 -32.32 30.96 -13.97
CA ARG A 746 -31.45 31.53 -12.93
C ARG A 746 -30.20 30.66 -12.71
N ARG A 747 -30.34 29.32 -12.71
CA ARG A 747 -29.22 28.40 -12.62
C ARG A 747 -28.27 28.55 -13.81
N LEU A 748 -28.80 28.59 -15.02
CA LEU A 748 -28.03 28.72 -16.26
C LEU A 748 -27.23 30.03 -16.29
N VAL A 749 -27.85 31.13 -15.85
CA VAL A 749 -27.21 32.44 -15.74
C VAL A 749 -26.10 32.42 -14.69
N ARG A 750 -26.28 31.74 -13.58
CA ARG A 750 -25.24 31.57 -12.57
C ARG A 750 -24.05 30.74 -13.10
N ASP A 751 -24.34 29.62 -13.76
CA ASP A 751 -23.30 28.78 -14.34
C ASP A 751 -22.45 29.53 -15.37
N TYR A 752 -23.07 30.43 -16.13
CA TYR A 752 -22.38 31.32 -17.08
C TYR A 752 -21.45 32.33 -16.38
N LYS A 753 -21.89 32.89 -15.25
CA LYS A 753 -21.08 33.82 -14.44
C LYS A 753 -19.89 33.07 -13.79
N ASP A 754 -20.13 31.88 -13.32
CA ASP A 754 -19.07 31.05 -12.72
C ASP A 754 -18.01 30.66 -13.76
N LEU A 755 -18.45 30.30 -14.96
CA LEU A 755 -17.56 30.04 -16.11
C LEU A 755 -16.73 31.27 -16.49
N TYR A 756 -17.36 32.46 -16.51
CA TYR A 756 -16.65 33.71 -16.75
C TYR A 756 -15.55 33.96 -15.71
N ASN A 757 -15.86 33.74 -14.43
CA ASN A 757 -14.88 33.89 -13.36
C ASN A 757 -13.70 32.90 -13.51
N ILE A 758 -13.96 31.67 -13.94
CA ILE A 758 -12.93 30.66 -14.24
C ILE A 758 -12.04 31.13 -15.39
N ILE A 759 -12.64 31.57 -16.52
CA ILE A 759 -11.93 32.06 -17.70
C ILE A 759 -11.07 33.27 -17.36
N LYS A 760 -11.59 34.19 -16.54
CA LYS A 760 -10.87 35.35 -16.04
C LYS A 760 -9.70 34.97 -15.14
N SER A 761 -9.88 34.00 -14.29
CA SER A 761 -8.84 33.45 -13.38
C SER A 761 -7.72 32.77 -14.15
N LEU A 762 -8.05 32.08 -15.24
CA LEU A 762 -7.11 31.39 -16.11
C LEU A 762 -6.47 32.32 -17.19
N ASN A 763 -6.86 33.58 -17.22
CA ASN A 763 -6.38 34.60 -18.15
C ASN A 763 -6.52 34.26 -19.64
N TYR A 764 -7.66 33.60 -20.01
CA TYR A 764 -8.02 33.31 -21.40
C TYR A 764 -8.60 34.56 -22.05
N SER A 765 -7.73 35.52 -22.45
CA SER A 765 -8.10 36.82 -22.96
C SER A 765 -9.08 36.74 -24.13
N ASP A 766 -8.87 35.82 -25.06
CA ASP A 766 -9.70 35.65 -26.28
C ASP A 766 -11.12 35.14 -25.97
N LEU A 767 -11.32 34.45 -24.86
CA LEU A 767 -12.62 33.95 -24.40
C LEU A 767 -13.35 35.00 -23.56
N ILE A 768 -12.64 35.88 -22.85
CA ILE A 768 -13.25 36.95 -22.05
C ILE A 768 -14.04 37.90 -22.96
N GLU A 769 -13.54 38.18 -24.16
CA GLU A 769 -14.22 39.03 -25.14
C GLU A 769 -15.48 38.39 -25.74
N LYS A 770 -15.56 37.03 -25.71
CA LYS A 770 -16.72 36.29 -26.19
C LYS A 770 -17.88 36.27 -25.20
N VAL A 771 -17.69 36.65 -23.95
CA VAL A 771 -18.67 36.58 -22.86
C VAL A 771 -19.26 37.95 -22.56
N ASP A 772 -20.54 38.18 -22.90
CA ASP A 772 -21.25 39.42 -22.54
C ASP A 772 -21.84 39.29 -21.11
N ILE A 773 -21.03 39.63 -20.12
CA ILE A 773 -21.41 39.57 -18.71
C ILE A 773 -22.46 40.67 -18.35
N SER A 774 -22.51 41.76 -19.07
CA SER A 774 -23.41 42.88 -18.75
C SER A 774 -24.87 42.54 -19.08
N SER A 775 -25.10 41.84 -20.19
CA SER A 775 -26.40 41.34 -20.59
C SER A 775 -26.88 40.22 -19.64
N VAL A 776 -25.98 39.36 -19.21
CA VAL A 776 -26.29 38.29 -18.24
C VAL A 776 -26.60 38.85 -16.85
N ASP A 777 -25.96 39.92 -16.41
CA ASP A 777 -26.26 40.63 -15.18
C ASP A 777 -27.64 41.31 -15.21
N ASN A 778 -28.04 41.84 -16.33
CA ASN A 778 -29.36 42.42 -16.53
C ASN A 778 -30.44 41.33 -16.46
N MET A 779 -30.23 40.23 -17.16
CA MET A 779 -31.10 39.03 -17.11
C MET A 779 -31.27 38.50 -15.70
N SER A 780 -30.19 38.37 -14.96
CA SER A 780 -30.18 37.90 -13.56
C SER A 780 -31.05 38.76 -12.65
N ARG A 781 -30.98 40.12 -12.86
CA ARG A 781 -31.81 41.05 -12.09
C ARG A 781 -33.31 40.94 -12.43
N GLU A 782 -33.68 40.78 -13.69
CA GLU A 782 -35.05 40.61 -14.10
C GLU A 782 -35.67 39.27 -13.63
N ILE A 783 -34.87 38.16 -13.67
CA ILE A 783 -35.28 36.86 -13.15
C ILE A 783 -35.56 36.96 -11.64
N ASN A 784 -34.67 37.53 -10.87
CA ASN A 784 -34.82 37.68 -9.41
C ASN A 784 -36.03 38.56 -9.09
N ARG A 785 -36.22 39.70 -9.80
CA ARG A 785 -37.40 40.54 -9.64
C ARG A 785 -38.69 39.82 -9.91
N ARG A 786 -38.75 39.00 -10.95
CA ARG A 786 -39.96 38.22 -11.28
C ARG A 786 -40.26 37.14 -10.25
N LEU A 787 -39.22 36.43 -9.74
CA LEU A 787 -39.33 35.47 -8.68
C LEU A 787 -39.85 36.13 -7.38
N ASP A 788 -39.31 37.29 -7.00
CA ASP A 788 -39.81 38.03 -5.83
C ASP A 788 -41.29 38.40 -5.94
N ILE A 789 -41.77 38.78 -7.12
CA ILE A 789 -43.18 39.07 -7.37
C ILE A 789 -44.07 37.81 -7.23
N LEU A 790 -43.62 36.68 -7.78
CA LEU A 790 -44.33 35.41 -7.66
C LEU A 790 -44.39 34.92 -6.22
N ASN A 791 -43.33 35.05 -5.46
CA ASN A 791 -43.28 34.69 -4.06
C ASN A 791 -44.21 35.57 -3.20
N LEU A 792 -44.19 36.89 -3.42
CA LEU A 792 -45.11 37.81 -2.75
C LEU A 792 -46.60 37.47 -3.05
N SER A 793 -46.94 37.01 -4.24
CA SER A 793 -48.31 36.63 -4.59
C SER A 793 -48.74 35.33 -3.94
N GLU A 794 -47.82 34.41 -3.70
CA GLU A 794 -48.07 33.17 -2.98
C GLU A 794 -48.18 33.37 -1.46
N ASP A 795 -47.34 34.25 -0.86
CA ASP A 795 -47.44 34.62 0.55
C ASP A 795 -48.77 35.31 0.92
N ILE A 796 -49.37 36.05 -0.01
CA ILE A 796 -50.70 36.71 0.15
C ILE A 796 -51.81 35.69 0.14
N ASN A 797 -51.66 34.57 -0.60
CA ASN A 797 -52.65 33.50 -0.75
C ASN A 797 -52.54 32.39 0.33
N SER A 798 -51.43 32.31 1.09
CA SER A 798 -51.19 31.28 2.11
C SER A 798 -51.33 31.82 3.55
N ASN A 799 -52.55 32.19 3.92
CA ASN A 799 -52.84 32.63 5.30
C ASN A 799 -53.24 31.45 6.23
N ASP A 800 -52.83 30.24 5.92
CA ASP A 800 -53.04 29.06 6.73
C ASP A 800 -51.71 28.61 7.36
N GLY A 801 -51.64 28.54 8.71
CA GLY A 801 -50.46 28.28 9.51
C GLY A 801 -49.81 26.90 9.37
N SER A 802 -49.83 26.32 8.19
CA SER A 802 -49.16 25.10 7.85
C SER A 802 -47.67 25.35 7.59
N ASN A 803 -46.85 24.54 8.17
CA ASN A 803 -45.37 24.59 7.95
C ASN A 803 -45.08 24.44 6.44
N PRO A 804 -44.44 25.41 5.79
CA PRO A 804 -44.17 25.37 4.35
C PRO A 804 -43.47 24.10 3.89
N LEU A 805 -42.66 23.49 4.76
CA LEU A 805 -41.99 22.19 4.50
C LEU A 805 -43.00 21.06 4.28
N ASN A 806 -44.13 21.03 5.03
CA ASN A 806 -45.16 19.99 4.86
C ASN A 806 -45.84 20.05 3.51
N THR A 807 -46.14 21.26 3.01
CA THR A 807 -46.77 21.46 1.71
C THR A 807 -45.88 21.01 0.56
N VAL A 808 -44.55 21.18 0.70
CA VAL A 808 -43.57 20.72 -0.30
C VAL A 808 -43.45 19.21 -0.26
N PHE A 809 -43.49 18.58 0.91
CA PHE A 809 -43.37 17.13 1.06
C PHE A 809 -44.64 16.38 0.67
N GLU A 810 -45.82 16.95 0.80
CA GLU A 810 -47.09 16.36 0.32
C GLU A 810 -47.11 16.13 -1.20
N ASN A 811 -46.30 16.90 -1.95
CA ASN A 811 -46.19 16.81 -3.39
C ASN A 811 -44.95 16.05 -3.89
N LEU A 812 -44.09 15.61 -2.98
CA LEU A 812 -42.83 14.90 -3.28
C LEU A 812 -42.98 13.41 -3.02
N ASP A 813 -43.04 12.60 -4.07
CA ASP A 813 -42.87 11.14 -3.97
C ASP A 813 -41.38 10.81 -3.94
N ILE A 814 -40.77 10.73 -2.74
CA ILE A 814 -39.38 10.42 -2.56
C ILE A 814 -39.19 8.92 -2.57
N LYS A 815 -38.63 8.39 -3.65
CA LYS A 815 -38.23 6.98 -3.79
C LYS A 815 -36.76 6.88 -4.12
N PHE A 816 -36.08 6.07 -3.35
CA PHE A 816 -34.68 5.74 -3.62
C PHE A 816 -34.61 4.49 -4.50
N ASN A 817 -34.03 4.60 -5.68
CA ASN A 817 -33.77 3.48 -6.56
C ASN A 817 -32.27 3.36 -6.84
N LYS A 818 -31.76 2.14 -6.83
CA LYS A 818 -30.37 1.86 -7.16
C LYS A 818 -30.12 2.00 -8.66
N ILE A 819 -29.15 2.83 -9.08
CA ILE A 819 -28.84 3.04 -10.50
C ILE A 819 -27.72 2.15 -10.97
N ASN A 820 -26.62 2.08 -10.22
CA ASN A 820 -25.38 1.42 -10.63
C ASN A 820 -24.59 0.86 -9.45
N GLU A 821 -24.03 -0.32 -9.64
CA GLU A 821 -22.89 -0.82 -8.86
C GLU A 821 -21.62 -0.52 -9.64
N GLY A 822 -20.74 0.32 -9.10
CA GLY A 822 -19.43 0.59 -9.66
C GLY A 822 -18.36 0.48 -8.59
N GLU A 823 -17.18 0.00 -8.95
CA GLU A 823 -16.06 0.04 -8.03
C GLU A 823 -15.67 1.50 -7.78
N LEU A 824 -15.67 1.94 -6.53
CA LEU A 824 -15.12 3.24 -6.10
C LEU A 824 -13.64 3.38 -6.45
N VAL A 825 -12.98 2.27 -6.75
CA VAL A 825 -11.57 2.11 -7.11
C VAL A 825 -11.38 2.13 -8.63
N ILE A 826 -12.37 2.54 -9.44
CA ILE A 826 -12.20 2.58 -10.91
C ILE A 826 -11.10 3.58 -11.28
N SER A 827 -11.04 4.74 -10.64
CA SER A 827 -9.94 5.69 -10.83
C SER A 827 -8.61 5.12 -10.34
N ASP A 828 -8.60 4.44 -9.19
CA ASP A 828 -7.41 3.79 -8.66
C ASP A 828 -6.94 2.64 -9.55
N LYS A 829 -7.86 1.80 -10.03
CA LYS A 829 -7.52 0.75 -11.01
C LYS A 829 -6.97 1.33 -12.31
N TYR A 830 -7.52 2.44 -12.74
CA TYR A 830 -7.06 3.11 -13.94
C TYR A 830 -5.64 3.66 -13.74
N LEU A 831 -5.40 4.30 -12.59
CA LEU A 831 -4.10 4.80 -12.20
C LEU A 831 -3.09 3.68 -11.95
N ASP A 832 -3.49 2.61 -11.25
CA ASP A 832 -2.67 1.41 -11.05
C ASP A 832 -2.28 0.79 -12.40
N LYS A 833 -3.23 0.73 -13.33
CA LYS A 833 -2.98 0.19 -14.66
C LYS A 833 -2.01 1.07 -15.44
N ILE A 834 -2.11 2.37 -15.31
CA ILE A 834 -1.17 3.32 -15.88
C ILE A 834 0.24 3.09 -15.33
N GLU A 835 0.37 2.96 -13.99
CA GLU A 835 1.66 2.68 -13.36
C GLU A 835 2.24 1.32 -13.76
N GLU A 836 1.40 0.30 -13.84
CA GLU A 836 1.80 -1.04 -14.27
C GLU A 836 2.34 -1.04 -15.71
N VAL A 837 1.60 -0.42 -16.62
CA VAL A 837 2.02 -0.24 -18.02
C VAL A 837 3.32 0.56 -18.08
N ARG A 838 3.43 1.61 -17.31
CA ARG A 838 4.61 2.47 -17.26
C ARG A 838 5.86 1.73 -16.76
N ARG A 839 5.73 0.90 -15.72
CA ARG A 839 6.85 0.05 -15.27
C ARG A 839 7.36 -0.84 -16.38
N LYS A 840 6.44 -1.44 -17.16
CA LYS A 840 6.81 -2.28 -18.31
C LYS A 840 7.53 -1.48 -19.41
N PHE A 841 7.23 -0.18 -19.56
CA PHE A 841 8.00 0.70 -20.45
C PHE A 841 9.39 1.00 -19.88
N ILE A 842 9.53 1.19 -18.58
CA ILE A 842 10.83 1.43 -17.93
C ILE A 842 11.75 0.22 -18.07
N ASP A 843 11.19 -0.98 -17.93
CA ASP A 843 11.91 -2.26 -18.01
C ASP A 843 12.35 -2.62 -19.42
N ASN A 844 12.03 -1.81 -20.43
CA ASN A 844 12.44 -2.09 -21.81
C ASN A 844 13.90 -1.71 -22.03
N ILE A 845 14.66 -2.65 -22.60
CA ILE A 845 16.10 -2.53 -22.86
C ILE A 845 16.41 -1.50 -23.96
N ASP A 846 15.49 -1.33 -24.93
CA ASP A 846 15.73 -0.50 -26.12
C ASP A 846 14.60 0.53 -26.29
N LYS A 847 14.79 1.71 -25.68
CA LYS A 847 13.84 2.83 -25.74
C LYS A 847 13.82 3.55 -27.11
N ASP A 848 14.81 3.32 -27.95
CA ASP A 848 14.90 3.86 -29.29
C ASP A 848 14.28 2.93 -30.37
N ASP A 849 13.70 1.81 -29.95
CA ASP A 849 12.97 0.90 -30.82
C ASP A 849 11.73 1.59 -31.42
N LYS A 850 11.51 1.44 -32.71
CA LYS A 850 10.37 2.06 -33.43
C LYS A 850 9.02 1.59 -32.88
N TYR A 851 8.92 0.30 -32.53
CA TYR A 851 7.69 -0.27 -31.99
C TYR A 851 7.47 0.19 -30.54
N TYR A 852 8.54 0.27 -29.75
CA TYR A 852 8.49 0.89 -28.43
C TYR A 852 8.02 2.35 -28.51
N SER A 853 8.60 3.15 -29.41
CA SER A 853 8.24 4.55 -29.63
C SER A 853 6.78 4.71 -30.07
N SER A 854 6.27 3.79 -30.89
CA SER A 854 4.86 3.76 -31.29
C SER A 854 3.95 3.50 -30.09
N LEU A 855 4.25 2.46 -29.29
CA LEU A 855 3.48 2.13 -28.10
C LEU A 855 3.54 3.25 -27.05
N ALA A 856 4.69 3.89 -26.87
CA ALA A 856 4.85 5.01 -25.96
C ALA A 856 4.02 6.23 -26.42
N ASN A 857 3.94 6.48 -27.71
CA ASN A 857 3.09 7.52 -28.29
C ASN A 857 1.60 7.19 -28.12
N GLU A 858 1.20 5.93 -28.34
CA GLU A 858 -0.17 5.48 -28.07
C GLU A 858 -0.53 5.66 -26.60
N PHE A 859 0.36 5.24 -25.71
CA PHE A 859 0.21 5.43 -24.26
C PHE A 859 0.04 6.92 -23.90
N ASN A 860 0.93 7.78 -24.40
CA ASN A 860 0.87 9.21 -24.13
C ASN A 860 -0.39 9.87 -24.74
N ASN A 861 -0.89 9.39 -25.86
CA ASN A 861 -2.07 9.95 -26.51
C ASN A 861 -3.37 9.64 -25.75
N LEU A 862 -3.41 8.58 -24.93
CA LEU A 862 -4.56 8.32 -24.05
C LEU A 862 -4.81 9.46 -23.03
N PHE A 863 -3.77 10.22 -22.72
CA PHE A 863 -3.82 11.29 -21.72
C PHE A 863 -3.86 12.70 -22.32
N LYS A 864 -3.73 12.84 -23.64
CA LYS A 864 -3.75 14.14 -24.33
C LYS A 864 -5.18 14.63 -24.61
N MET A 865 -6.17 13.74 -24.66
CA MET A 865 -7.49 14.08 -25.16
C MET A 865 -8.48 14.56 -24.09
N LYS A 866 -8.36 14.09 -22.84
CA LYS A 866 -9.19 14.53 -21.71
C LYS A 866 -8.38 14.38 -20.43
N ASN A 867 -8.53 15.32 -19.50
CA ASN A 867 -7.97 15.16 -18.15
C ASN A 867 -8.62 13.98 -17.43
N ILE A 868 -7.86 13.30 -16.56
CA ILE A 868 -8.36 12.14 -15.80
C ILE A 868 -9.63 12.48 -15.00
N GLU A 869 -9.78 13.72 -14.57
CA GLU A 869 -10.93 14.25 -13.81
C GLU A 869 -12.19 14.44 -14.68
N GLU A 870 -12.05 14.48 -16.00
CA GLU A 870 -13.14 14.68 -16.94
C GLU A 870 -13.60 13.37 -17.63
N LEU A 871 -12.92 12.26 -17.34
CA LEU A 871 -13.24 10.96 -17.92
C LEU A 871 -14.52 10.40 -17.33
N THR A 872 -15.47 10.08 -18.19
CA THR A 872 -16.64 9.30 -17.80
C THR A 872 -16.24 7.85 -17.51
N ILE A 873 -17.10 7.10 -16.82
CA ILE A 873 -16.89 5.65 -16.59
C ILE A 873 -16.71 4.89 -17.91
N GLU A 874 -17.41 5.33 -18.97
CA GLU A 874 -17.28 4.76 -20.32
C GLU A 874 -15.90 5.08 -20.92
N ASP A 875 -15.42 6.32 -20.78
CA ASP A 875 -14.07 6.72 -21.22
C ASP A 875 -12.98 5.94 -20.45
N ILE A 876 -13.13 5.78 -19.13
CA ILE A 876 -12.19 5.01 -18.29
C ILE A 876 -12.17 3.54 -18.72
N ASN A 877 -13.33 2.94 -18.96
CA ASN A 877 -13.42 1.55 -19.42
C ASN A 877 -12.83 1.36 -20.83
N GLU A 878 -12.99 2.33 -21.72
CA GLU A 878 -12.39 2.30 -23.06
C GLU A 878 -10.86 2.47 -22.95
N ASN A 879 -10.40 3.42 -22.15
CA ASN A 879 -8.98 3.63 -21.93
C ASN A 879 -8.33 2.44 -21.19
N MET A 880 -9.03 1.80 -20.25
CA MET A 880 -8.58 0.55 -19.62
C MET A 880 -8.36 -0.58 -20.62
N LYS A 881 -9.24 -0.72 -21.61
CA LYS A 881 -9.05 -1.69 -22.68
C LYS A 881 -7.80 -1.38 -23.50
N LYS A 882 -7.62 -0.11 -23.89
CA LYS A 882 -6.45 0.34 -24.64
C LYS A 882 -5.17 0.18 -23.82
N LEU A 883 -5.18 0.53 -22.54
CA LEU A 883 -4.05 0.30 -21.63
C LEU A 883 -3.70 -1.18 -21.49
N THR A 884 -4.71 -2.05 -21.41
CA THR A 884 -4.48 -3.51 -21.35
C THR A 884 -3.88 -4.03 -22.66
N GLU A 885 -4.26 -3.48 -23.81
CA GLU A 885 -3.68 -3.83 -25.10
C GLU A 885 -2.24 -3.33 -25.22
N ILE A 886 -1.98 -2.08 -24.83
CA ILE A 886 -0.63 -1.50 -24.79
C ILE A 886 0.25 -2.31 -23.84
N GLU A 887 -0.25 -2.65 -22.64
CA GLU A 887 0.46 -3.49 -21.70
C GLU A 887 0.86 -4.83 -22.27
N LYS A 888 -0.08 -5.53 -22.87
CA LYS A 888 0.18 -6.81 -23.53
C LYS A 888 1.26 -6.69 -24.60
N ASN A 889 1.20 -5.62 -25.38
CA ASN A 889 2.15 -5.37 -26.46
C ASN A 889 3.55 -5.02 -25.95
N ILE A 890 3.65 -4.17 -24.92
CA ILE A 890 4.95 -3.84 -24.31
C ILE A 890 5.54 -5.03 -23.55
N GLU A 891 4.71 -5.83 -22.91
CA GLU A 891 5.15 -7.06 -22.25
C GLU A 891 5.69 -8.09 -23.26
N GLN A 892 4.99 -8.29 -24.37
CA GLN A 892 5.49 -9.15 -25.45
C GLN A 892 6.80 -8.64 -26.03
N LEU A 893 6.95 -7.31 -26.17
CA LEU A 893 8.20 -6.70 -26.60
C LEU A 893 9.33 -6.95 -25.60
N ASN A 894 9.04 -6.78 -24.28
CA ASN A 894 10.01 -7.03 -23.22
C ASN A 894 10.41 -8.51 -23.14
N ILE A 895 9.45 -9.42 -23.27
CA ILE A 895 9.72 -10.87 -23.34
C ILE A 895 10.62 -11.18 -24.55
N LYS A 896 10.31 -10.63 -25.73
CA LYS A 896 11.11 -10.80 -26.92
C LYS A 896 12.52 -10.24 -26.76
N ASN A 897 12.64 -9.05 -26.16
CA ASN A 897 13.91 -8.44 -25.85
C ASN A 897 14.71 -9.28 -24.85
N GLY A 898 14.06 -9.81 -23.81
CA GLY A 898 14.65 -10.72 -22.82
C GLY A 898 15.15 -12.04 -23.45
N MET A 899 14.40 -12.61 -24.40
CA MET A 899 14.83 -13.80 -25.15
C MET A 899 16.05 -13.52 -26.02
N LEU A 900 16.08 -12.35 -26.66
CA LEU A 900 17.22 -11.92 -27.47
C LEU A 900 18.44 -11.64 -26.59
N LEU A 901 18.22 -11.00 -25.42
CA LEU A 901 19.27 -10.74 -24.43
C LEU A 901 19.94 -12.04 -23.99
N ASN A 902 19.14 -13.06 -23.69
CA ASN A 902 19.66 -14.38 -23.29
C ASN A 902 20.45 -15.03 -24.43
N LYS A 903 20.01 -14.91 -25.70
CA LYS A 903 20.71 -15.43 -26.88
C LYS A 903 22.02 -14.69 -27.12
N LEU A 904 22.09 -13.42 -26.77
CA LEU A 904 23.25 -12.54 -26.95
C LEU A 904 24.10 -12.40 -25.69
N LEU A 905 24.05 -13.41 -24.81
CA LEU A 905 24.90 -13.55 -23.63
C LEU A 905 24.73 -12.40 -22.59
N GLY A 906 23.53 -11.84 -22.51
CA GLY A 906 23.22 -10.78 -21.52
C GLY A 906 23.68 -9.38 -21.96
N ASP A 907 24.09 -9.19 -23.21
CA ASP A 907 24.61 -7.90 -23.66
C ASP A 907 23.53 -7.06 -24.36
N GLU A 908 23.07 -6.01 -23.70
CA GLU A 908 22.03 -5.10 -24.21
C GLU A 908 22.45 -4.36 -25.49
N LYS A 909 23.75 -4.06 -25.66
CA LYS A 909 24.27 -3.41 -26.89
C LYS A 909 23.95 -4.26 -28.10
N TYR A 910 24.23 -5.55 -27.99
CA TYR A 910 24.02 -6.48 -29.12
C TYR A 910 22.54 -6.77 -29.40
N VAL A 911 21.68 -6.66 -28.39
CA VAL A 911 20.22 -6.66 -28.61
C VAL A 911 19.79 -5.47 -29.46
N LYS A 912 20.28 -4.27 -29.13
CA LYS A 912 20.00 -3.04 -29.92
C LYS A 912 20.58 -3.16 -31.32
N ILE A 913 21.81 -3.63 -31.46
CA ILE A 913 22.45 -3.86 -32.77
C ILE A 913 21.62 -4.86 -33.59
N TYR A 914 21.26 -6.02 -33.02
CA TYR A 914 20.41 -7.01 -33.71
C TYR A 914 19.13 -6.38 -34.26
N LYS A 915 18.41 -5.60 -33.46
CA LYS A 915 17.13 -4.98 -33.86
C LYS A 915 17.33 -3.99 -35.01
N ARG A 916 18.35 -3.12 -34.96
CA ARG A 916 18.62 -2.12 -36.02
C ARG A 916 19.06 -2.80 -37.31
N VAL A 917 19.87 -3.86 -37.21
CA VAL A 917 20.28 -4.64 -38.36
C VAL A 917 19.08 -5.37 -38.95
N LYS A 918 18.22 -5.98 -38.12
CA LYS A 918 17.03 -6.69 -38.62
C LYS A 918 16.02 -5.74 -39.27
N ASP A 919 15.91 -4.51 -38.81
CA ASP A 919 15.11 -3.46 -39.44
C ASP A 919 15.63 -3.10 -40.83
N LYS A 920 16.96 -3.19 -41.06
CA LYS A 920 17.61 -2.86 -42.31
C LYS A 920 17.59 -4.04 -43.29
N ILE A 921 17.82 -5.25 -42.75
CA ILE A 921 17.89 -6.49 -43.57
C ILE A 921 16.81 -7.46 -43.05
N SER A 922 15.54 -7.15 -43.34
CA SER A 922 14.37 -7.89 -42.80
C SER A 922 14.34 -9.36 -43.16
N ASP A 923 14.85 -9.73 -44.39
CA ASP A 923 14.79 -11.08 -44.95
C ASP A 923 15.96 -11.98 -44.55
N PHE A 924 16.84 -11.51 -43.65
CA PHE A 924 17.97 -12.29 -43.18
C PHE A 924 17.55 -13.26 -42.05
N SER A 925 18.13 -14.46 -42.02
CA SER A 925 17.79 -15.46 -41.01
C SER A 925 18.15 -14.97 -39.57
N ASP A 926 17.18 -15.05 -38.63
CA ASP A 926 17.38 -14.65 -37.23
C ASP A 926 18.48 -15.47 -36.55
N SER A 927 18.53 -16.78 -36.80
CA SER A 927 19.55 -17.67 -36.21
C SER A 927 20.95 -17.35 -36.70
N LYS A 928 21.09 -17.15 -38.02
CA LYS A 928 22.37 -16.76 -38.60
C LYS A 928 22.84 -15.38 -38.14
N LEU A 929 21.92 -14.42 -38.05
CA LEU A 929 22.26 -13.07 -37.56
C LEU A 929 22.76 -13.09 -36.12
N VAL A 930 22.11 -13.83 -35.24
CA VAL A 930 22.55 -13.99 -33.85
C VAL A 930 23.93 -14.66 -33.78
N GLU A 931 24.18 -15.68 -34.59
CA GLU A 931 25.48 -16.38 -34.63
C GLU A 931 26.59 -15.43 -35.06
N ILE A 932 26.38 -14.67 -36.13
CA ILE A 932 27.33 -13.66 -36.63
C ILE A 932 27.58 -12.57 -35.58
N LEU A 933 26.52 -12.05 -34.96
CA LEU A 933 26.67 -11.01 -33.93
C LEU A 933 27.39 -11.51 -32.69
N LEU A 934 27.22 -12.77 -32.28
CA LEU A 934 27.96 -13.36 -31.16
C LEU A 934 29.45 -13.49 -31.49
N GLU A 935 29.78 -13.90 -32.71
CA GLU A 935 31.18 -14.02 -33.10
C GLU A 935 31.85 -12.65 -33.23
N ILE A 936 31.18 -11.66 -33.83
CA ILE A 936 31.66 -10.26 -33.84
C ILE A 936 31.84 -9.74 -32.40
N LYS A 937 30.87 -9.98 -31.53
CA LYS A 937 30.96 -9.60 -30.12
C LYS A 937 32.23 -10.14 -29.47
N ASN A 938 32.45 -11.44 -29.58
CA ASN A 938 33.61 -12.09 -28.98
C ASN A 938 34.93 -11.50 -29.49
N GLN A 939 35.01 -11.23 -30.81
CA GLN A 939 36.21 -10.65 -31.42
C GLN A 939 36.44 -9.19 -30.97
N VAL A 940 35.37 -8.39 -30.89
CA VAL A 940 35.45 -6.97 -30.49
C VAL A 940 35.77 -6.86 -29.00
N ASP A 941 35.11 -7.66 -28.15
CA ASP A 941 35.37 -7.67 -26.70
C ASP A 941 36.81 -8.13 -26.42
N ASP A 942 37.30 -9.17 -27.07
CA ASP A 942 38.68 -9.66 -26.94
C ASP A 942 39.70 -8.60 -27.42
N MET A 943 39.38 -7.86 -28.48
CA MET A 943 40.19 -6.75 -28.97
C MET A 943 40.32 -5.62 -27.94
N ILE A 944 39.19 -5.24 -27.34
CA ILE A 944 39.13 -4.20 -26.28
C ILE A 944 39.87 -4.67 -25.02
N LEU A 945 39.66 -5.91 -24.59
CA LEU A 945 40.40 -6.49 -23.44
C LEU A 945 41.90 -6.53 -23.65
N ARG A 946 42.39 -6.77 -24.85
CA ARG A 946 43.83 -6.78 -25.14
C ARG A 946 44.43 -5.38 -25.27
N ARG A 947 43.67 -4.39 -25.68
CA ARG A 947 44.07 -3.00 -25.91
C ARG A 947 43.02 -2.02 -25.45
N ASN A 948 42.98 -1.71 -24.18
CA ASN A 948 42.03 -0.77 -23.59
C ASN A 948 42.09 0.65 -24.19
N ASP A 949 43.22 1.03 -24.79
CA ASP A 949 43.46 2.29 -25.45
C ASP A 949 42.89 2.38 -26.87
N ILE A 950 42.38 1.27 -27.45
CA ILE A 950 41.84 1.22 -28.81
C ILE A 950 40.61 2.15 -28.98
N LEU A 951 39.80 2.29 -27.91
CA LEU A 951 38.65 3.18 -27.92
C LEU A 951 39.03 4.67 -27.89
N ASP A 952 40.30 5.03 -27.65
CA ASP A 952 40.77 6.41 -27.71
C ASP A 952 40.99 6.90 -29.13
N ASN A 953 41.15 5.96 -30.07
CA ASN A 953 41.28 6.25 -31.48
C ASN A 953 40.11 5.63 -32.29
N VAL A 954 39.02 6.40 -32.41
CA VAL A 954 37.76 5.97 -33.02
C VAL A 954 37.92 5.48 -34.43
N GLU A 955 38.75 6.14 -35.22
CA GLU A 955 39.00 5.74 -36.66
C GLU A 955 39.71 4.40 -36.75
N PHE A 956 40.67 4.16 -35.87
CA PHE A 956 41.38 2.86 -35.81
C PHE A 956 40.44 1.76 -35.29
N PHE A 957 39.65 2.04 -34.23
CA PHE A 957 38.64 1.11 -33.68
C PHE A 957 37.62 0.77 -34.76
N LYS A 958 37.12 1.76 -35.52
CA LYS A 958 36.18 1.57 -36.65
C LYS A 958 36.76 0.68 -37.71
N SER A 959 38.03 0.86 -38.08
CA SER A 959 38.72 0.02 -39.09
C SER A 959 38.83 -1.45 -38.64
N GLU A 960 39.19 -1.67 -37.35
CA GLU A 960 39.31 -3.04 -36.81
C GLU A 960 37.94 -3.71 -36.61
N VAL A 961 36.90 -2.99 -36.19
CA VAL A 961 35.51 -3.47 -36.16
C VAL A 961 35.06 -3.85 -37.59
N GLY A 962 35.37 -3.03 -38.58
CA GLY A 962 35.08 -3.34 -40.00
C GLY A 962 35.72 -4.63 -40.49
N ARG A 963 36.96 -4.87 -40.07
CA ARG A 963 37.67 -6.13 -40.35
C ARG A 963 36.99 -7.33 -39.67
N CYS A 964 36.57 -7.20 -38.41
CA CYS A 964 35.84 -8.25 -37.70
C CYS A 964 34.52 -8.57 -38.41
N VAL A 965 33.71 -7.55 -38.76
CA VAL A 965 32.44 -7.71 -39.46
C VAL A 965 32.65 -8.39 -40.79
N TYR A 966 33.64 -7.98 -41.58
CA TYR A 966 33.94 -8.55 -42.90
C TYR A 966 34.33 -10.03 -42.80
N ILE A 967 35.20 -10.38 -41.86
CA ILE A 967 35.67 -11.76 -41.68
C ILE A 967 34.52 -12.67 -41.22
N THR A 968 33.73 -12.19 -40.24
CA THR A 968 32.66 -12.97 -39.63
C THR A 968 31.44 -13.11 -40.55
N SER A 969 31.21 -12.16 -41.44
CA SER A 969 30.08 -12.23 -42.40
C SER A 969 30.18 -13.41 -43.40
N ASN A 970 31.35 -14.03 -43.49
CA ASN A 970 31.59 -15.28 -44.26
C ASN A 970 30.97 -15.25 -45.67
N GLU A 971 31.17 -14.17 -46.44
CA GLU A 971 30.66 -13.94 -47.81
C GLU A 971 29.11 -13.77 -47.89
N GLU A 972 28.43 -13.54 -46.80
CA GLU A 972 27.01 -13.18 -46.80
C GLU A 972 26.82 -11.79 -47.43
N THR A 973 26.46 -11.76 -48.72
CA THR A 973 26.41 -10.53 -49.54
C THR A 973 25.53 -9.43 -48.91
N LYS A 974 24.43 -9.80 -48.30
CA LYS A 974 23.50 -8.85 -47.63
C LYS A 974 24.13 -8.09 -46.45
N ILE A 975 25.08 -8.70 -45.74
CA ILE A 975 25.79 -8.06 -44.64
C ILE A 975 26.94 -7.22 -45.19
N ILE A 976 27.62 -7.74 -46.21
CA ILE A 976 28.71 -7.02 -46.86
C ILE A 976 28.22 -5.75 -47.54
N ASP A 977 27.03 -5.79 -48.16
CA ASP A 977 26.42 -4.61 -48.78
C ASP A 977 26.08 -3.48 -47.77
N GLU A 978 25.86 -3.82 -46.50
CA GLU A 978 25.54 -2.89 -45.46
C GLU A 978 26.65 -2.79 -44.37
N ILE A 979 27.88 -3.16 -44.71
CA ILE A 979 29.00 -3.27 -43.79
C ILE A 979 29.26 -1.96 -43.03
N ASP A 980 29.21 -0.83 -43.70
CA ASP A 980 29.46 0.48 -43.09
C ASP A 980 28.40 0.78 -42.04
N PHE A 981 27.15 0.42 -42.31
CA PHE A 981 26.06 0.57 -41.31
C PHE A 981 26.29 -0.29 -40.08
N PHE A 982 26.73 -1.57 -40.25
CA PHE A 982 27.05 -2.45 -39.13
C PHE A 982 28.18 -1.89 -38.28
N VAL A 983 29.23 -1.45 -38.94
CA VAL A 983 30.44 -0.90 -38.27
C VAL A 983 30.08 0.35 -37.50
N ASP A 984 29.39 1.28 -38.13
CA ASP A 984 28.99 2.53 -37.47
C ASP A 984 28.07 2.26 -36.27
N LEU A 985 27.16 1.32 -36.38
CA LEU A 985 26.26 0.95 -35.31
C LEU A 985 27.02 0.35 -34.10
N ILE A 986 27.94 -0.60 -34.36
CA ILE A 986 28.74 -1.22 -33.29
C ILE A 986 29.62 -0.16 -32.62
N VAL A 987 30.35 0.64 -33.38
CA VAL A 987 31.24 1.68 -32.84
C VAL A 987 30.41 2.67 -31.96
N THR A 988 29.28 3.12 -32.48
CA THR A 988 28.41 4.05 -31.72
C THR A 988 27.97 3.47 -30.36
N MET A 989 27.59 2.18 -30.31
CA MET A 989 27.16 1.55 -29.07
C MET A 989 28.29 1.42 -28.03
N TYR A 990 29.49 1.11 -28.46
CA TYR A 990 30.66 1.04 -27.58
C TYR A 990 31.13 2.44 -27.11
N GLU A 991 31.05 3.46 -27.96
CA GLU A 991 31.32 4.85 -27.56
C GLU A 991 30.29 5.37 -26.55
N PHE A 992 29.03 5.03 -26.74
CA PHE A 992 27.97 5.43 -25.79
C PHE A 992 28.20 4.84 -24.40
N GLU A 993 28.50 3.54 -24.33
CA GLU A 993 28.80 2.87 -23.06
C GLU A 993 30.00 3.52 -22.33
N ARG A 994 31.05 3.87 -23.07
CA ARG A 994 32.21 4.56 -22.50
C ARG A 994 31.86 5.93 -21.93
N LYS A 995 31.01 6.71 -22.62
CA LYS A 995 30.56 8.02 -22.13
C LYS A 995 29.72 7.90 -20.86
N VAL A 996 28.89 6.88 -20.75
CA VAL A 996 28.07 6.60 -19.55
C VAL A 996 28.97 6.17 -18.38
N SER A 997 29.97 5.30 -18.65
CA SER A 997 30.92 4.83 -17.62
C SER A 997 31.85 5.93 -17.08
N ASN A 998 32.13 6.96 -17.87
CA ASN A 998 32.98 8.09 -17.45
C ASN A 998 32.21 9.21 -16.71
N ASN A 999 30.87 9.22 -16.76
CA ASN A 999 30.00 10.21 -16.12
C ASN A 999 29.26 9.67 -14.86
N GLY A 1000 29.46 8.41 -14.48
CA GLY A 1000 29.00 7.77 -13.25
C GLY A 1000 30.18 7.55 -12.33
#